data_5b052c05f9e30eb2fb691e722dc29dad
#
_entry.id   5b052c05f9e30eb2fb691e722dc29dad
#
_cell.length_a   1.000
_cell.length_b   1.000
_cell.length_c   1.000
_cell.angle_alpha   90.00
_cell.angle_beta   90.00
_cell.angle_gamma   90.00
#
_symmetry.space_group_name_H-M   'P 1'
#
loop_
_entity.id
_entity.type
_entity.pdbx_description
1 polymer ?
#
loop_
_entity_poly.entity_id
_entity_poly.type
_entity_poly.pdbx_seq_one_letter_code
_entity_poly.pdbx_strand_id
1 'polypeptide(L)'
;MEKMKLRTLLITVACLIALPYILLFLGLTMTSATEVVVFAIACMALNILIGHTGLVSFGHGAWFGLGAYVAAIVQRDMMPGSFWPPLLIGLATVAVVALLFGMLILRRRGVYFSLLTLALSAMLYVVAFRWTDVTGGENGLGGITRPPVIGFDMESSASFYWLTALIGFLVVAFLSRFHDSPVGRVLVAIRENEQRARFLGYSVDRYKLLAFTLSASLTGLAGVLLLFKNRMTSADPISVVFSGELLAMVVIGGMRSFFGPAIGALFFILFREFLSIYTENWQFWFGLLFVIFVVFSPSGLTGVVGRLLAPFRKQPIEAAAMAGRRTEAMPLPSFLIPTGTLSGPALEAKGIVKSFGGIKAVQGVDVAVKDKTLHALIGPNGAGKTTAFNLLSGLHRPDAGQVTLLGKPIAGSSPETIARAGLGRSFQITNLFPALTVRENIRLAVQARDSHAFNVWRSADDLEQVNARTAELIRYLGLAGIEPAEAGSLSYGGQRLLDMGISLASGPRILLLDEPLAGLAAAERERIGGIIKRISADLPVLLVEHDIDRVFQLADHVTVMNEGEVLLDGTVEEARTSPRVQEVYIGSGAAAVAAKSRDTAATAAPLMEVAGVHTFYGKSHILNDVSFTLRQHEIIALLGRNGAGKSTLLKSLTGIAPAARGSIKLNGQELVGLPSSAIARAGVGYVPQGRGLFAGMSVAQNLEFGRLRRRTGNGVHWDEDKIFSYFPRLRERLKSPADYLSGGEQQMLAVARALSGDTRVLLLDEPFEGLAPAVVEQLFETFDRLRQEVAIIIVDHHLDLALSLSDRTVALERGQVIHSGPSADLRDDLDLRRKVLWL
;
A
#
# COMPACT_ATOMS: atom_id res chain seq x y z
N MET A 1 26.39 -12.81 13.24
CA MET A 1 26.05 -12.58 11.81
C MET A 1 27.07 -13.18 10.84
N GLU A 2 28.36 -13.05 11.06
CA GLU A 2 29.37 -13.78 10.26
C GLU A 2 29.12 -15.30 10.22
N LYS A 3 28.73 -15.90 11.38
CA LYS A 3 28.36 -17.33 11.46
C LYS A 3 27.18 -17.73 10.54
N MET A 4 26.23 -16.81 10.29
CA MET A 4 25.09 -17.10 9.43
C MET A 4 25.47 -17.07 7.95
N LYS A 5 26.37 -16.15 7.57
CA LYS A 5 26.92 -16.05 6.20
C LYS A 5 27.79 -17.27 5.84
N LEU A 6 28.66 -17.67 6.78
CA LEU A 6 29.45 -18.86 6.63
C LEU A 6 28.58 -20.13 6.50
N ARG A 7 27.47 -20.20 7.25
CA ARG A 7 26.52 -21.29 7.14
C ARG A 7 25.88 -21.37 5.76
N THR A 8 25.49 -20.25 5.16
CA THR A 8 24.93 -20.22 3.80
C THR A 8 25.90 -20.75 2.77
N LEU A 9 27.16 -20.32 2.82
CA LEU A 9 28.21 -20.79 1.91
C LEU A 9 28.53 -22.26 2.12
N LEU A 10 28.63 -22.70 3.37
CA LEU A 10 28.88 -24.12 3.69
C LEU A 10 27.73 -25.02 3.19
N ILE A 11 26.48 -24.60 3.37
CA ILE A 11 25.32 -25.33 2.82
C ILE A 11 25.42 -25.40 1.31
N THR A 12 25.76 -24.28 0.63
CA THR A 12 25.92 -24.26 -0.83
C THR A 12 26.99 -25.24 -1.30
N VAL A 13 28.18 -25.23 -0.66
CA VAL A 13 29.24 -26.18 -0.99
C VAL A 13 28.77 -27.63 -0.78
N ALA A 14 28.16 -27.92 0.37
CA ALA A 14 27.66 -29.24 0.67
C ALA A 14 26.60 -29.71 -0.36
N CYS A 15 25.67 -28.82 -0.74
CA CYS A 15 24.68 -29.14 -1.76
C CYS A 15 25.31 -29.39 -3.13
N LEU A 16 26.26 -28.54 -3.57
CA LEU A 16 26.95 -28.72 -4.85
C LEU A 16 27.81 -30.00 -4.90
N ILE A 17 28.39 -30.40 -3.78
CA ILE A 17 29.13 -31.66 -3.69
C ILE A 17 28.16 -32.86 -3.71
N ALA A 18 27.07 -32.81 -2.96
CA ALA A 18 26.13 -33.90 -2.83
C ALA A 18 25.23 -34.10 -4.09
N LEU A 19 24.93 -33.02 -4.81
CA LEU A 19 23.99 -33.02 -5.93
C LEU A 19 24.25 -34.10 -6.99
N PRO A 20 25.48 -34.25 -7.56
CA PRO A 20 25.71 -35.26 -8.58
C PRO A 20 25.55 -36.69 -8.04
N TYR A 21 25.96 -36.96 -6.82
CA TYR A 21 25.84 -38.29 -6.24
C TYR A 21 24.37 -38.65 -5.93
N ILE A 22 23.58 -37.67 -5.46
CA ILE A 22 22.14 -37.88 -5.24
C ILE A 22 21.43 -38.14 -6.56
N LEU A 23 21.73 -37.36 -7.62
CA LEU A 23 21.11 -37.57 -8.92
C LEU A 23 21.53 -38.87 -9.59
N LEU A 24 22.80 -39.28 -9.48
CA LEU A 24 23.27 -40.57 -9.94
C LEU A 24 22.58 -41.72 -9.19
N PHE A 25 22.38 -41.63 -7.88
CA PHE A 25 21.63 -42.60 -7.09
C PHE A 25 20.16 -42.71 -7.53
N LEU A 26 19.55 -41.60 -7.99
CA LEU A 26 18.20 -41.57 -8.56
C LEU A 26 18.13 -42.05 -10.02
N GLY A 27 19.26 -42.52 -10.59
CA GLY A 27 19.30 -42.99 -12.00
C GLY A 27 19.46 -41.87 -13.04
N LEU A 28 19.71 -40.65 -12.63
CA LEU A 28 19.95 -39.52 -13.53
C LEU A 28 21.46 -39.36 -13.81
N THR A 29 21.80 -38.45 -14.71
CA THR A 29 23.16 -38.29 -15.22
C THR A 29 23.89 -37.09 -14.62
N MET A 30 25.22 -37.03 -14.78
CA MET A 30 26.04 -35.88 -14.42
C MET A 30 25.67 -34.65 -15.24
N THR A 31 25.16 -34.81 -16.44
CA THR A 31 24.65 -33.73 -17.29
C THR A 31 23.38 -33.09 -16.72
N SER A 32 22.50 -33.87 -16.07
CA SER A 32 21.31 -33.38 -15.35
C SER A 32 21.73 -32.55 -14.12
N ALA A 33 22.80 -32.95 -13.42
CA ALA A 33 23.35 -32.18 -12.30
C ALA A 33 23.86 -30.80 -12.77
N THR A 34 24.57 -30.75 -13.89
CA THR A 34 25.02 -29.49 -14.50
C THR A 34 23.84 -28.60 -14.84
N GLU A 35 22.77 -29.15 -15.40
CA GLU A 35 21.57 -28.44 -15.77
C GLU A 35 20.86 -27.82 -14.56
N VAL A 36 20.75 -28.57 -13.46
CA VAL A 36 20.22 -28.02 -12.19
C VAL A 36 20.97 -26.77 -11.74
N VAL A 37 22.32 -26.80 -11.79
CA VAL A 37 23.13 -25.63 -11.40
C VAL A 37 22.90 -24.44 -12.35
N VAL A 38 22.86 -24.68 -13.67
CA VAL A 38 22.56 -23.65 -14.68
C VAL A 38 21.20 -23.00 -14.46
N PHE A 39 20.15 -23.79 -14.30
CA PHE A 39 18.81 -23.26 -14.05
C PHE A 39 18.71 -22.60 -12.67
N ALA A 40 19.42 -23.09 -11.66
CA ALA A 40 19.50 -22.45 -10.35
C ALA A 40 20.08 -21.01 -10.47
N ILE A 41 21.17 -20.84 -11.27
CA ILE A 41 21.74 -19.51 -11.55
C ILE A 41 20.70 -18.62 -12.24
N ALA A 42 20.02 -19.09 -13.28
CA ALA A 42 19.01 -18.33 -14.02
C ALA A 42 17.81 -17.94 -13.12
N CYS A 43 17.31 -18.87 -12.32
CA CYS A 43 16.19 -18.63 -11.41
C CYS A 43 16.56 -17.67 -10.27
N MET A 44 17.75 -17.80 -9.67
CA MET A 44 18.22 -16.88 -8.65
C MET A 44 18.48 -15.47 -9.23
N ALA A 45 18.96 -15.38 -10.48
CA ALA A 45 19.11 -14.13 -11.22
C ALA A 45 17.75 -13.47 -11.46
N LEU A 46 16.76 -14.21 -11.95
CA LEU A 46 15.39 -13.72 -12.16
C LEU A 46 14.77 -13.25 -10.83
N ASN A 47 15.07 -13.91 -9.73
CA ASN A 47 14.58 -13.55 -8.40
C ASN A 47 15.10 -12.21 -7.87
N ILE A 48 16.20 -11.66 -8.43
CA ILE A 48 16.60 -10.27 -8.15
C ILE A 48 15.49 -9.30 -8.56
N LEU A 49 14.79 -9.57 -9.65
CA LEU A 49 13.66 -8.72 -10.07
C LEU A 49 12.38 -9.08 -9.31
N ILE A 50 11.97 -10.33 -9.32
CA ILE A 50 10.67 -10.73 -8.73
C ILE A 50 10.73 -10.62 -7.22
N GLY A 51 11.72 -11.25 -6.60
CA GLY A 51 11.85 -11.36 -5.15
C GLY A 51 12.30 -10.08 -4.45
N HIS A 52 13.20 -9.28 -5.06
CA HIS A 52 13.71 -8.06 -4.44
C HIS A 52 13.01 -6.80 -4.90
N THR A 53 12.60 -6.68 -6.18
CA THR A 53 11.99 -5.45 -6.69
C THR A 53 10.49 -5.53 -6.97
N GLY A 54 9.91 -6.72 -6.98
CA GLY A 54 8.51 -6.94 -7.34
C GLY A 54 8.21 -6.80 -8.83
N LEU A 55 9.24 -6.75 -9.70
CA LEU A 55 9.10 -6.63 -11.13
C LEU A 55 9.00 -8.01 -11.77
N VAL A 56 7.82 -8.38 -12.25
CA VAL A 56 7.59 -9.67 -12.94
C VAL A 56 7.99 -9.54 -14.40
N SER A 57 9.05 -10.24 -14.80
CA SER A 57 9.57 -10.25 -16.19
C SER A 57 9.24 -11.57 -16.88
N PHE A 58 8.61 -11.48 -18.05
CA PHE A 58 8.36 -12.59 -18.98
C PHE A 58 9.38 -12.67 -20.11
N GLY A 59 10.49 -11.95 -20.02
CA GLY A 59 11.50 -11.86 -21.07
C GLY A 59 12.89 -12.38 -20.66
N HIS A 60 13.00 -13.18 -19.61
CA HIS A 60 14.32 -13.66 -19.17
C HIS A 60 14.94 -14.68 -20.13
N GLY A 61 14.12 -15.43 -20.88
CA GLY A 61 14.58 -16.25 -21.98
C GLY A 61 15.38 -15.46 -23.03
N ALA A 62 14.99 -14.19 -23.28
CA ALA A 62 15.73 -13.32 -24.21
C ALA A 62 17.20 -13.12 -23.80
N TRP A 63 17.45 -12.86 -22.50
CA TRP A 63 18.80 -12.69 -21.96
C TRP A 63 19.59 -13.98 -21.94
N PHE A 64 18.91 -15.07 -21.61
CA PHE A 64 19.47 -16.41 -21.60
C PHE A 64 19.96 -16.79 -23.00
N GLY A 65 19.10 -16.68 -24.00
CA GLY A 65 19.44 -17.03 -25.38
C GLY A 65 20.42 -16.04 -26.03
N LEU A 66 20.29 -14.72 -25.76
CA LEU A 66 21.22 -13.73 -26.28
C LEU A 66 22.67 -14.04 -25.84
N GLY A 67 22.86 -14.36 -24.56
CA GLY A 67 24.17 -14.77 -24.05
C GLY A 67 24.72 -16.00 -24.74
N ALA A 68 23.88 -17.02 -24.91
CA ALA A 68 24.24 -18.25 -25.61
C ALA A 68 24.62 -18.02 -27.08
N TYR A 69 23.80 -17.28 -27.84
CA TYR A 69 24.07 -16.99 -29.26
C TYR A 69 25.34 -16.16 -29.46
N VAL A 70 25.52 -15.09 -28.69
CA VAL A 70 26.74 -14.26 -28.81
C VAL A 70 27.97 -15.11 -28.49
N ALA A 71 27.95 -15.91 -27.43
CA ALA A 71 29.07 -16.78 -27.10
C ALA A 71 29.31 -17.86 -28.18
N ALA A 72 28.25 -18.41 -28.77
CA ALA A 72 28.36 -19.38 -29.87
C ALA A 72 29.03 -18.77 -31.10
N ILE A 73 28.58 -17.59 -31.54
CA ILE A 73 29.15 -16.88 -32.70
C ILE A 73 30.63 -16.54 -32.43
N VAL A 74 30.95 -15.99 -31.25
CA VAL A 74 32.32 -15.66 -30.90
C VAL A 74 33.25 -16.87 -30.91
N GLN A 75 32.82 -17.99 -30.35
CA GLN A 75 33.61 -19.22 -30.33
C GLN A 75 33.74 -19.83 -31.72
N ARG A 76 32.66 -19.90 -32.50
CA ARG A 76 32.67 -20.57 -33.80
C ARG A 76 33.45 -19.79 -34.86
N ASP A 77 33.21 -18.46 -34.92
CA ASP A 77 33.64 -17.63 -36.06
C ASP A 77 34.84 -16.74 -35.73
N MET A 78 35.04 -16.35 -34.45
CA MET A 78 36.09 -15.37 -34.08
C MET A 78 37.25 -15.98 -33.32
N MET A 79 36.96 -16.86 -32.34
CA MET A 79 37.98 -17.41 -31.42
C MET A 79 37.75 -18.91 -31.18
N PRO A 80 37.93 -19.76 -32.21
CA PRO A 80 37.73 -21.19 -32.10
C PRO A 80 38.56 -21.82 -30.96
N GLY A 81 38.01 -22.77 -30.23
CA GLY A 81 38.71 -23.48 -29.18
C GLY A 81 39.01 -22.65 -27.93
N SER A 82 38.36 -21.50 -27.72
CA SER A 82 38.49 -20.69 -26.51
C SER A 82 37.20 -20.79 -25.62
N PHE A 83 37.40 -20.71 -24.29
CA PHE A 83 36.26 -20.74 -23.32
C PHE A 83 35.97 -19.34 -22.77
N TRP A 84 36.99 -18.65 -22.25
CA TRP A 84 36.81 -17.38 -21.51
C TRP A 84 36.37 -16.19 -22.38
N PRO A 85 36.97 -15.94 -23.58
CA PRO A 85 36.51 -14.81 -24.37
C PRO A 85 35.07 -14.90 -24.85
N PRO A 86 34.55 -16.04 -25.36
CA PRO A 86 33.11 -16.20 -25.66
C PRO A 86 32.22 -15.91 -24.47
N LEU A 87 32.57 -16.45 -23.29
CA LEU A 87 31.80 -16.22 -22.04
C LEU A 87 31.80 -14.74 -21.65
N LEU A 88 32.96 -14.08 -21.66
CA LEU A 88 33.05 -12.67 -21.23
C LEU A 88 32.40 -11.71 -22.25
N ILE A 89 32.56 -11.95 -23.55
CA ILE A 89 31.92 -11.14 -24.60
C ILE A 89 30.41 -11.35 -24.57
N GLY A 90 29.93 -12.59 -24.40
CA GLY A 90 28.50 -12.88 -24.26
C GLY A 90 27.90 -12.15 -23.05
N LEU A 91 28.57 -12.22 -21.90
CA LEU A 91 28.13 -11.53 -20.68
C LEU A 91 28.13 -10.01 -20.84
N ALA A 92 29.19 -9.43 -21.42
CA ALA A 92 29.30 -7.99 -21.65
C ALA A 92 28.21 -7.49 -22.62
N THR A 93 27.95 -8.24 -23.70
CA THR A 93 26.88 -7.91 -24.65
C THR A 93 25.52 -7.91 -23.99
N VAL A 94 25.20 -8.96 -23.20
CA VAL A 94 23.94 -9.00 -22.46
C VAL A 94 23.84 -7.82 -21.49
N ALA A 95 24.92 -7.48 -20.78
CA ALA A 95 24.92 -6.36 -19.83
C ALA A 95 24.64 -5.02 -20.53
N VAL A 96 25.29 -4.76 -21.68
CA VAL A 96 25.09 -3.53 -22.46
C VAL A 96 23.68 -3.46 -23.04
N VAL A 97 23.20 -4.53 -23.67
CA VAL A 97 21.86 -4.58 -24.26
C VAL A 97 20.79 -4.46 -23.16
N ALA A 98 20.97 -5.14 -22.03
CA ALA A 98 20.06 -5.05 -20.89
C ALA A 98 20.03 -3.64 -20.27
N LEU A 99 21.17 -2.96 -20.20
CA LEU A 99 21.23 -1.56 -19.75
C LEU A 99 20.42 -0.64 -20.67
N LEU A 100 20.62 -0.75 -21.99
CA LEU A 100 19.91 0.07 -22.99
C LEU A 100 18.40 -0.19 -22.96
N PHE A 101 17.98 -1.45 -23.02
CA PHE A 101 16.56 -1.81 -22.96
C PHE A 101 15.95 -1.53 -21.59
N GLY A 102 16.72 -1.70 -20.51
CA GLY A 102 16.29 -1.38 -19.15
C GLY A 102 15.93 0.09 -18.98
N MET A 103 16.72 1.02 -19.54
CA MET A 103 16.40 2.46 -19.54
C MET A 103 15.07 2.78 -20.24
N LEU A 104 14.68 1.98 -21.23
CA LEU A 104 13.42 2.17 -21.95
C LEU A 104 12.24 1.50 -21.20
N ILE A 105 12.39 0.23 -20.85
CA ILE A 105 11.33 -0.62 -20.29
C ILE A 105 10.92 -0.15 -18.89
N LEU A 106 11.87 0.25 -18.04
CA LEU A 106 11.61 0.66 -16.66
C LEU A 106 10.87 2.01 -16.52
N ARG A 107 10.67 2.75 -17.63
CA ARG A 107 9.80 3.93 -17.64
C ARG A 107 8.32 3.57 -17.39
N ARG A 108 7.95 2.31 -17.61
CA ARG A 108 6.60 1.80 -17.37
C ARG A 108 6.59 0.87 -16.16
N ARG A 109 5.43 0.75 -15.48
CA ARG A 109 5.27 0.03 -14.22
C ARG A 109 4.20 -1.05 -14.33
N GLY A 110 4.21 -1.98 -13.37
CA GLY A 110 3.19 -3.02 -13.24
C GLY A 110 3.09 -3.90 -14.50
N VAL A 111 1.87 -4.13 -14.95
CA VAL A 111 1.58 -5.01 -16.09
C VAL A 111 2.27 -4.55 -17.38
N TYR A 112 2.43 -3.24 -17.59
CA TYR A 112 3.11 -2.72 -18.79
C TYR A 112 4.59 -3.12 -18.85
N PHE A 113 5.28 -3.17 -17.70
CA PHE A 113 6.67 -3.69 -17.66
C PHE A 113 6.70 -5.16 -18.10
N SER A 114 5.80 -5.98 -17.58
CA SER A 114 5.72 -7.41 -17.93
C SER A 114 5.43 -7.63 -19.41
N LEU A 115 4.51 -6.86 -20.00
CA LEU A 115 4.19 -6.92 -21.43
C LEU A 115 5.37 -6.46 -22.31
N LEU A 116 6.11 -5.42 -21.91
CA LEU A 116 7.28 -4.97 -22.66
C LEU A 116 8.42 -6.00 -22.65
N THR A 117 8.64 -6.68 -21.52
CA THR A 117 9.64 -7.75 -21.44
C THR A 117 9.24 -8.97 -22.27
N LEU A 118 7.94 -9.31 -22.30
CA LEU A 118 7.40 -10.35 -23.16
C LEU A 118 7.57 -10.01 -24.65
N ALA A 119 7.25 -8.78 -25.05
CA ALA A 119 7.42 -8.32 -26.41
C ALA A 119 8.90 -8.36 -26.85
N LEU A 120 9.83 -7.97 -25.97
CA LEU A 120 11.27 -8.08 -26.23
C LEU A 120 11.68 -9.53 -26.50
N SER A 121 11.23 -10.48 -25.68
CA SER A 121 11.51 -11.91 -25.87
C SER A 121 10.99 -12.40 -27.22
N ALA A 122 9.75 -12.05 -27.57
CA ALA A 122 9.16 -12.40 -28.85
C ALA A 122 9.92 -11.81 -30.04
N MET A 123 10.35 -10.53 -29.93
CA MET A 123 11.16 -9.88 -30.98
C MET A 123 12.51 -10.60 -31.18
N LEU A 124 13.23 -10.86 -30.10
CA LEU A 124 14.53 -11.53 -30.18
C LEU A 124 14.38 -12.98 -30.66
N TYR A 125 13.29 -13.68 -30.30
CA TYR A 125 12.97 -15.00 -30.84
C TYR A 125 12.82 -14.96 -32.36
N VAL A 126 12.05 -14.02 -32.90
CA VAL A 126 11.86 -13.86 -34.35
C VAL A 126 13.18 -13.55 -35.04
N VAL A 127 14.01 -12.70 -34.46
CA VAL A 127 15.36 -12.40 -35.00
C VAL A 127 16.20 -13.67 -35.02
N ALA A 128 16.30 -14.41 -33.92
CA ALA A 128 17.08 -15.63 -33.83
C ALA A 128 16.57 -16.72 -34.80
N PHE A 129 15.26 -16.83 -34.97
CA PHE A 129 14.63 -17.84 -35.82
C PHE A 129 14.73 -17.50 -37.34
N ARG A 130 14.67 -16.22 -37.70
CA ARG A 130 14.63 -15.76 -39.11
C ARG A 130 15.99 -15.41 -39.70
N TRP A 131 16.97 -15.08 -38.89
CA TRP A 131 18.30 -14.66 -39.37
C TRP A 131 19.20 -15.89 -39.59
N THR A 132 18.84 -16.73 -40.57
CA THR A 132 19.46 -18.03 -40.82
C THR A 132 20.96 -17.98 -41.02
N ASP A 133 21.48 -16.91 -41.70
CA ASP A 133 22.90 -16.79 -42.02
C ASP A 133 23.78 -16.58 -40.78
N VAL A 134 23.25 -16.00 -39.72
CA VAL A 134 24.01 -15.67 -38.50
C VAL A 134 23.67 -16.61 -37.34
N THR A 135 22.39 -16.92 -37.15
CA THR A 135 21.90 -17.69 -36.01
C THR A 135 21.66 -19.16 -36.32
N GLY A 136 21.75 -19.55 -37.59
CA GLY A 136 21.36 -20.89 -38.04
C GLY A 136 19.86 -21.10 -38.13
N GLY A 137 19.03 -20.12 -37.77
CA GLY A 137 17.59 -20.17 -37.80
C GLY A 137 17.00 -21.28 -36.93
N GLU A 138 16.14 -22.12 -37.53
CA GLU A 138 15.50 -23.26 -36.83
C GLU A 138 16.51 -24.31 -36.37
N ASN A 139 17.57 -24.55 -37.13
CA ASN A 139 18.61 -25.55 -36.80
C ASN A 139 19.53 -25.08 -35.66
N GLY A 140 19.58 -23.79 -35.39
CA GLY A 140 20.46 -23.22 -34.37
C GLY A 140 21.93 -23.25 -34.76
N LEU A 141 22.80 -23.01 -33.77
CA LEU A 141 24.27 -23.01 -33.97
C LEU A 141 24.87 -24.21 -33.23
N GLY A 142 25.46 -25.14 -34.01
CA GLY A 142 26.26 -26.25 -33.52
C GLY A 142 27.75 -26.06 -33.73
N GLY A 143 28.55 -27.10 -33.50
CA GLY A 143 30.00 -27.09 -33.67
C GLY A 143 30.76 -26.44 -32.51
N ILE A 144 30.10 -26.23 -31.37
CA ILE A 144 30.72 -25.66 -30.18
C ILE A 144 31.53 -26.73 -29.43
N THR A 145 32.78 -26.39 -29.09
CA THR A 145 33.71 -27.27 -28.37
C THR A 145 33.81 -26.86 -26.92
N ARG A 146 34.24 -27.79 -26.08
CA ARG A 146 34.62 -27.50 -24.68
C ARG A 146 36.15 -27.52 -24.56
N PRO A 147 36.80 -26.38 -24.78
CA PRO A 147 38.26 -26.35 -24.70
C PRO A 147 38.75 -26.59 -23.26
N PRO A 148 39.98 -27.04 -23.05
CA PRO A 148 40.53 -27.23 -21.71
C PRO A 148 40.59 -25.87 -20.98
N VAL A 149 40.27 -25.90 -19.71
CA VAL A 149 40.29 -24.73 -18.81
C VAL A 149 41.28 -24.98 -17.71
N ILE A 150 42.32 -24.12 -17.63
CA ILE A 150 43.40 -24.20 -16.63
C ILE A 150 44.06 -25.62 -16.64
N GLY A 151 44.22 -26.23 -17.83
CA GLY A 151 44.82 -27.55 -17.98
C GLY A 151 43.89 -28.75 -17.73
N PHE A 152 42.66 -28.54 -17.30
CA PHE A 152 41.67 -29.61 -17.11
C PHE A 152 40.89 -29.83 -18.41
N ASP A 153 40.72 -31.09 -18.78
CA ASP A 153 39.89 -31.49 -19.89
C ASP A 153 38.38 -31.27 -19.58
N MET A 154 37.72 -30.40 -20.35
CA MET A 154 36.29 -30.08 -20.20
C MET A 154 35.38 -30.95 -21.08
N GLU A 155 35.94 -31.87 -21.88
CA GLU A 155 35.13 -32.85 -22.63
C GLU A 155 34.39 -33.77 -21.68
N SER A 156 35.00 -34.16 -20.58
CA SER A 156 34.36 -34.94 -19.52
C SER A 156 33.18 -34.15 -18.87
N SER A 157 32.01 -34.83 -18.79
CA SER A 157 30.85 -34.28 -18.09
C SER A 157 31.12 -33.98 -16.62
N ALA A 158 32.00 -34.73 -15.98
CA ALA A 158 32.38 -34.51 -14.57
C ALA A 158 33.21 -33.23 -14.40
N SER A 159 34.26 -33.04 -15.23
CA SER A 159 35.09 -31.82 -15.16
C SER A 159 34.26 -30.58 -15.46
N PHE A 160 33.37 -30.64 -16.45
CA PHE A 160 32.48 -29.53 -16.78
C PHE A 160 31.48 -29.24 -15.68
N TYR A 161 30.95 -30.29 -15.00
CA TYR A 161 30.11 -30.08 -13.81
C TYR A 161 30.84 -29.29 -12.72
N TRP A 162 32.09 -29.69 -12.36
CA TRP A 162 32.81 -28.99 -11.30
C TRP A 162 33.16 -27.55 -11.66
N LEU A 163 33.45 -27.24 -12.93
CA LEU A 163 33.62 -25.85 -13.41
C LEU A 163 32.31 -25.07 -13.24
N THR A 164 31.17 -25.66 -13.69
CA THR A 164 29.85 -25.01 -13.55
C THR A 164 29.45 -24.84 -12.09
N ALA A 165 29.75 -25.82 -11.25
CA ALA A 165 29.51 -25.75 -9.81
C ALA A 165 30.34 -24.66 -9.12
N LEU A 166 31.60 -24.48 -9.55
CA LEU A 166 32.44 -23.38 -9.06
C LEU A 166 31.85 -22.01 -9.44
N ILE A 167 31.44 -21.84 -10.70
CA ILE A 167 30.78 -20.61 -11.17
C ILE A 167 29.48 -20.40 -10.40
N GLY A 168 28.65 -21.42 -10.22
CA GLY A 168 27.42 -21.38 -9.42
C GLY A 168 27.69 -20.97 -7.97
N PHE A 169 28.73 -21.53 -7.33
CA PHE A 169 29.14 -21.11 -5.99
C PHE A 169 29.51 -19.63 -5.92
N LEU A 170 30.30 -19.13 -6.89
CA LEU A 170 30.67 -17.72 -6.95
C LEU A 170 29.43 -16.81 -7.13
N VAL A 171 28.47 -17.21 -7.99
CA VAL A 171 27.21 -16.49 -8.16
C VAL A 171 26.42 -16.47 -6.87
N VAL A 172 26.26 -17.61 -6.19
CA VAL A 172 25.53 -17.67 -4.89
C VAL A 172 26.23 -16.84 -3.83
N ALA A 173 27.57 -16.88 -3.75
CA ALA A 173 28.35 -16.07 -2.83
C ALA A 173 28.14 -14.56 -3.09
N PHE A 174 28.19 -14.15 -4.35
CA PHE A 174 27.91 -12.79 -4.77
C PHE A 174 26.46 -12.37 -4.41
N LEU A 175 25.47 -13.20 -4.77
CA LEU A 175 24.05 -12.90 -4.50
C LEU A 175 23.73 -12.86 -3.00
N SER A 176 24.36 -13.72 -2.20
CA SER A 176 24.24 -13.67 -0.73
C SER A 176 24.76 -12.33 -0.18
N ARG A 177 25.89 -11.87 -0.70
CA ARG A 177 26.45 -10.57 -0.31
C ARG A 177 25.59 -9.40 -0.79
N PHE A 178 25.11 -9.48 -2.04
CA PHE A 178 24.20 -8.50 -2.63
C PHE A 178 22.89 -8.38 -1.85
N HIS A 179 22.28 -9.52 -1.45
CA HIS A 179 21.04 -9.54 -0.65
C HIS A 179 21.18 -8.77 0.67
N ASP A 180 22.33 -8.91 1.37
CA ASP A 180 22.59 -8.24 2.63
C ASP A 180 23.18 -6.83 2.47
N SER A 181 23.46 -6.41 1.25
CA SER A 181 24.02 -5.08 0.96
C SER A 181 22.99 -3.96 1.16
N PRO A 182 23.44 -2.70 1.34
CA PRO A 182 22.56 -1.54 1.33
C PRO A 182 21.63 -1.51 0.12
N VAL A 183 22.14 -1.81 -1.08
CA VAL A 183 21.36 -1.87 -2.31
C VAL A 183 20.30 -2.97 -2.25
N GLY A 184 20.66 -4.19 -1.85
CA GLY A 184 19.72 -5.30 -1.74
C GLY A 184 18.55 -4.98 -0.82
N ARG A 185 18.82 -4.37 0.33
CA ARG A 185 17.78 -3.95 1.29
C ARG A 185 16.87 -2.85 0.74
N VAL A 186 17.43 -1.88 0.00
CA VAL A 186 16.64 -0.83 -0.68
C VAL A 186 15.75 -1.42 -1.77
N LEU A 187 16.21 -2.41 -2.53
CA LEU A 187 15.39 -3.09 -3.53
C LEU A 187 14.16 -3.78 -2.90
N VAL A 188 14.34 -4.43 -1.75
CA VAL A 188 13.22 -5.01 -0.99
C VAL A 188 12.26 -3.92 -0.50
N ALA A 189 12.77 -2.79 -0.03
CA ALA A 189 11.95 -1.64 0.35
C ALA A 189 11.14 -1.07 -0.83
N ILE A 190 11.76 -0.98 -2.02
CA ILE A 190 11.08 -0.55 -3.26
C ILE A 190 9.94 -1.51 -3.62
N ARG A 191 10.12 -2.81 -3.45
CA ARG A 191 9.05 -3.81 -3.65
C ARG A 191 7.89 -3.59 -2.70
N GLU A 192 8.17 -3.36 -1.43
CA GLU A 192 7.12 -3.16 -0.40
C GLU A 192 6.38 -1.83 -0.63
N ASN A 193 7.13 -0.75 -0.89
CA ASN A 193 6.57 0.58 -1.07
C ASN A 193 7.50 1.51 -1.86
N GLU A 194 7.30 1.58 -3.17
CA GLU A 194 8.11 2.43 -4.04
C GLU A 194 7.98 3.92 -3.72
N GLN A 195 6.75 4.37 -3.43
CA GLN A 195 6.49 5.79 -3.15
C GLN A 195 7.24 6.22 -1.89
N ARG A 196 7.19 5.41 -0.82
CA ARG A 196 7.94 5.70 0.41
C ARG A 196 9.44 5.77 0.18
N ALA A 197 10.00 4.85 -0.60
CA ALA A 197 11.42 4.85 -0.94
C ALA A 197 11.84 6.15 -1.66
N ARG A 198 11.02 6.68 -2.59
CA ARG A 198 11.26 7.96 -3.26
C ARG A 198 11.28 9.13 -2.27
N PHE A 199 10.32 9.18 -1.34
CA PHE A 199 10.25 10.24 -0.33
C PHE A 199 11.35 10.15 0.75
N LEU A 200 12.03 9.02 0.86
CA LEU A 200 13.27 8.92 1.64
C LEU A 200 14.51 9.42 0.88
N GLY A 201 14.38 9.73 -0.40
CA GLY A 201 15.47 10.25 -1.22
C GLY A 201 16.21 9.20 -2.07
N TYR A 202 15.69 7.95 -2.17
CA TYR A 202 16.28 6.94 -3.04
C TYR A 202 15.93 7.18 -4.51
N SER A 203 16.92 7.16 -5.39
CA SER A 203 16.74 7.22 -6.86
C SER A 203 16.24 5.87 -7.37
N VAL A 204 14.95 5.56 -7.15
CA VAL A 204 14.35 4.24 -7.40
C VAL A 204 14.65 3.70 -8.79
N ASP A 205 14.63 4.54 -9.81
CA ASP A 205 14.85 4.12 -11.21
C ASP A 205 16.29 3.61 -11.43
N ARG A 206 17.29 4.19 -10.76
CA ARG A 206 18.69 3.71 -10.80
C ARG A 206 18.84 2.35 -10.09
N TYR A 207 18.18 2.16 -8.96
CA TYR A 207 18.20 0.87 -8.26
C TYR A 207 17.54 -0.23 -9.10
N LYS A 208 16.39 0.06 -9.70
CA LYS A 208 15.71 -0.89 -10.60
C LYS A 208 16.54 -1.22 -11.83
N LEU A 209 17.20 -0.22 -12.44
CA LEU A 209 18.06 -0.43 -13.59
C LEU A 209 19.26 -1.32 -13.26
N LEU A 210 19.90 -1.09 -12.12
CA LEU A 210 20.98 -1.96 -11.62
C LEU A 210 20.50 -3.41 -11.43
N ALA A 211 19.35 -3.58 -10.77
CA ALA A 211 18.75 -4.90 -10.54
C ALA A 211 18.41 -5.61 -11.87
N PHE A 212 17.85 -4.88 -12.83
CA PHE A 212 17.50 -5.41 -14.15
C PHE A 212 18.73 -5.85 -14.93
N THR A 213 19.76 -4.99 -15.01
CA THR A 213 21.01 -5.30 -15.71
C THR A 213 21.76 -6.48 -15.07
N LEU A 214 21.82 -6.51 -13.74
CA LEU A 214 22.45 -7.61 -13.02
C LEU A 214 21.70 -8.94 -13.22
N SER A 215 20.38 -8.91 -13.11
CA SER A 215 19.52 -10.08 -13.34
C SER A 215 19.69 -10.63 -14.77
N ALA A 216 19.63 -9.75 -15.77
CA ALA A 216 19.82 -10.12 -17.17
C ALA A 216 21.22 -10.73 -17.42
N SER A 217 22.26 -10.10 -16.88
CA SER A 217 23.67 -10.56 -17.06
C SER A 217 23.88 -11.95 -16.46
N LEU A 218 23.39 -12.19 -15.24
CA LEU A 218 23.51 -13.52 -14.61
C LEU A 218 22.64 -14.58 -15.35
N THR A 219 21.50 -14.18 -15.89
CA THR A 219 20.69 -15.06 -16.75
C THR A 219 21.41 -15.39 -18.06
N GLY A 220 22.07 -14.40 -18.66
CA GLY A 220 22.93 -14.61 -19.84
C GLY A 220 24.12 -15.55 -19.56
N LEU A 221 24.75 -15.41 -18.38
CA LEU A 221 25.79 -16.35 -17.95
C LEU A 221 25.27 -17.79 -17.89
N ALA A 222 24.07 -18.01 -17.36
CA ALA A 222 23.45 -19.33 -17.36
C ALA A 222 23.21 -19.85 -18.79
N GLY A 223 22.82 -18.98 -19.73
CA GLY A 223 22.68 -19.32 -21.14
C GLY A 223 23.99 -19.78 -21.79
N VAL A 224 25.09 -19.05 -21.53
CA VAL A 224 26.43 -19.44 -22.02
C VAL A 224 26.86 -20.78 -21.44
N LEU A 225 26.61 -21.05 -20.16
CA LEU A 225 26.92 -22.35 -19.54
C LEU A 225 26.10 -23.49 -20.15
N LEU A 226 24.83 -23.24 -20.48
CA LEU A 226 23.98 -24.23 -21.18
C LEU A 226 24.47 -24.50 -22.61
N LEU A 227 24.90 -23.47 -23.32
CA LEU A 227 25.52 -23.59 -24.64
C LEU A 227 26.72 -24.57 -24.59
N PHE A 228 27.64 -24.39 -23.67
CA PHE A 228 28.81 -25.26 -23.53
C PHE A 228 28.39 -26.68 -23.06
N LYS A 229 27.37 -26.80 -22.22
CA LYS A 229 26.81 -28.10 -21.82
C LYS A 229 26.26 -28.88 -23.00
N ASN A 230 25.47 -28.22 -23.85
CA ASN A 230 24.78 -28.86 -24.97
C ASN A 230 25.63 -28.88 -26.26
N ARG A 231 26.70 -28.06 -26.36
CA ARG A 231 27.55 -27.81 -27.54
C ARG A 231 26.78 -27.29 -28.76
N MET A 232 25.61 -26.77 -28.51
CA MET A 232 24.74 -26.12 -29.49
C MET A 232 23.78 -25.16 -28.79
N THR A 233 23.26 -24.22 -29.56
CA THR A 233 22.17 -23.35 -29.12
C THR A 233 21.08 -23.27 -30.19
N SER A 234 19.83 -23.13 -29.77
CA SER A 234 18.66 -22.92 -30.65
C SER A 234 17.91 -21.66 -30.23
N ALA A 235 16.86 -21.30 -30.99
CA ALA A 235 15.99 -20.20 -30.64
C ALA A 235 15.06 -20.49 -29.42
N ASP A 236 14.86 -21.78 -29.07
CA ASP A 236 13.91 -22.19 -28.01
C ASP A 236 14.13 -21.51 -26.64
N PRO A 237 15.38 -21.36 -26.12
CA PRO A 237 15.63 -20.66 -24.88
C PRO A 237 15.25 -19.16 -24.89
N ILE A 238 15.05 -18.56 -26.07
CA ILE A 238 14.56 -17.16 -26.19
C ILE A 238 13.04 -17.11 -26.10
N SER A 239 12.35 -18.23 -26.27
CA SER A 239 10.89 -18.26 -26.35
C SER A 239 10.20 -17.74 -25.08
N VAL A 240 8.95 -17.31 -25.26
CA VAL A 240 8.07 -16.90 -24.15
C VAL A 240 7.76 -18.10 -23.25
N VAL A 241 7.67 -19.31 -23.81
CA VAL A 241 7.44 -20.56 -23.07
C VAL A 241 8.57 -20.80 -22.08
N PHE A 242 9.81 -20.74 -22.53
CA PHE A 242 10.98 -20.91 -21.66
C PHE A 242 11.06 -19.84 -20.56
N SER A 243 10.73 -18.59 -20.90
CA SER A 243 10.62 -17.52 -19.89
C SER A 243 9.55 -17.83 -18.83
N GLY A 244 8.43 -18.42 -19.25
CA GLY A 244 7.35 -18.91 -18.36
C GLY A 244 7.81 -20.04 -17.45
N GLU A 245 8.59 -20.99 -17.96
CA GLU A 245 9.17 -22.08 -17.17
C GLU A 245 10.12 -21.57 -16.09
N LEU A 246 11.03 -20.62 -16.42
CA LEU A 246 11.89 -19.97 -15.44
C LEU A 246 11.09 -19.26 -14.34
N LEU A 247 10.02 -18.54 -14.74
CA LEU A 247 9.12 -17.89 -13.77
C LEU A 247 8.44 -18.92 -12.87
N ALA A 248 7.92 -20.00 -13.45
CA ALA A 248 7.26 -21.07 -12.71
C ALA A 248 8.21 -21.72 -11.69
N MET A 249 9.47 -21.99 -12.07
CA MET A 249 10.48 -22.50 -11.15
C MET A 249 10.67 -21.57 -9.94
N VAL A 250 10.80 -20.26 -10.17
CA VAL A 250 10.97 -19.27 -9.10
C VAL A 250 9.76 -19.22 -8.17
N VAL A 251 8.56 -19.27 -8.71
CA VAL A 251 7.31 -19.20 -7.93
C VAL A 251 7.10 -20.49 -7.13
N ILE A 252 7.26 -21.66 -7.76
CA ILE A 252 7.12 -22.97 -7.11
C ILE A 252 8.17 -23.12 -6.00
N GLY A 253 9.42 -22.70 -6.25
CA GLY A 253 10.48 -22.74 -5.25
C GLY A 253 10.25 -21.81 -4.07
N GLY A 254 9.71 -20.60 -4.33
CA GLY A 254 9.39 -19.58 -3.34
C GLY A 254 10.25 -18.33 -3.49
N MET A 255 9.67 -17.31 -4.11
CA MET A 255 10.33 -16.05 -4.48
C MET A 255 10.85 -15.21 -3.29
N ARG A 256 10.29 -15.38 -2.08
CA ARG A 256 10.72 -14.66 -0.86
C ARG A 256 11.87 -15.31 -0.11
N SER A 257 12.27 -16.53 -0.50
CA SER A 257 13.39 -17.26 0.09
C SER A 257 14.64 -17.13 -0.77
N PHE A 258 15.81 -16.99 -0.14
CA PHE A 258 17.07 -16.87 -0.88
C PHE A 258 17.36 -18.11 -1.74
N PHE A 259 17.18 -19.32 -1.19
CA PHE A 259 17.38 -20.59 -1.90
C PHE A 259 16.13 -21.11 -2.63
N GLY A 260 14.96 -20.46 -2.45
CA GLY A 260 13.72 -20.89 -3.08
C GLY A 260 13.84 -21.14 -4.57
N PRO A 261 14.36 -20.18 -5.37
CA PRO A 261 14.53 -20.34 -6.80
C PRO A 261 15.43 -21.52 -7.21
N ALA A 262 16.49 -21.80 -6.47
CA ALA A 262 17.36 -22.94 -6.71
C ALA A 262 16.66 -24.29 -6.41
N ILE A 263 15.85 -24.33 -5.34
CA ILE A 263 14.99 -25.49 -5.03
C ILE A 263 13.93 -25.70 -6.12
N GLY A 264 13.37 -24.61 -6.66
CA GLY A 264 12.42 -24.69 -7.79
C GLY A 264 13.06 -25.23 -9.06
N ALA A 265 14.30 -24.82 -9.36
CA ALA A 265 15.07 -25.35 -10.49
C ALA A 265 15.35 -26.87 -10.33
N LEU A 266 15.79 -27.28 -9.15
CA LEU A 266 15.98 -28.73 -8.84
C LEU A 266 14.66 -29.50 -9.00
N PHE A 267 13.58 -28.97 -8.42
CA PHE A 267 12.26 -29.59 -8.53
C PHE A 267 11.82 -29.73 -10.00
N PHE A 268 12.00 -28.69 -10.81
CA PHE A 268 11.65 -28.70 -12.23
C PHE A 268 12.40 -29.79 -13.00
N ILE A 269 13.72 -29.89 -12.83
CA ILE A 269 14.53 -30.88 -13.53
C ILE A 269 14.13 -32.29 -13.11
N LEU A 270 13.96 -32.53 -11.81
CA LEU A 270 13.49 -33.85 -11.33
C LEU A 270 12.11 -34.17 -11.91
N PHE A 271 11.17 -33.23 -11.85
CA PHE A 271 9.82 -33.43 -12.37
C PHE A 271 9.83 -33.74 -13.88
N ARG A 272 10.60 -32.98 -14.67
CA ARG A 272 10.74 -33.19 -16.12
C ARG A 272 11.36 -34.58 -16.42
N GLU A 273 12.49 -34.89 -15.83
CA GLU A 273 13.20 -36.14 -16.11
C GLU A 273 12.38 -37.37 -15.73
N PHE A 274 11.71 -37.37 -14.59
CA PHE A 274 10.90 -38.52 -14.18
C PHE A 274 9.58 -38.59 -14.93
N LEU A 275 8.90 -37.49 -15.16
CA LEU A 275 7.59 -37.51 -15.79
C LEU A 275 7.65 -37.72 -17.30
N SER A 276 8.71 -37.27 -17.97
CA SER A 276 8.90 -37.52 -19.40
C SER A 276 9.05 -39.00 -19.77
N ILE A 277 9.40 -39.85 -18.80
CA ILE A 277 9.43 -41.32 -19.00
C ILE A 277 8.02 -41.88 -19.17
N TYR A 278 7.02 -41.30 -18.50
CA TYR A 278 5.65 -41.80 -18.46
C TYR A 278 4.70 -41.10 -19.43
N THR A 279 4.99 -39.85 -19.79
CA THR A 279 4.13 -39.04 -20.67
C THR A 279 4.91 -37.99 -21.45
N GLU A 280 4.58 -37.87 -22.73
CA GLU A 280 5.08 -36.76 -23.57
C GLU A 280 4.50 -35.41 -23.15
N ASN A 281 3.33 -35.41 -22.49
CA ASN A 281 2.62 -34.22 -22.08
C ASN A 281 3.06 -33.72 -20.69
N TRP A 282 4.33 -33.91 -20.28
CA TRP A 282 4.85 -33.49 -18.98
C TRP A 282 4.67 -31.98 -18.72
N GLN A 283 4.70 -31.15 -19.77
CA GLN A 283 4.49 -29.71 -19.66
C GLN A 283 3.08 -29.36 -19.18
N PHE A 284 2.04 -30.09 -19.59
CA PHE A 284 0.68 -29.93 -19.09
C PHE A 284 0.62 -30.15 -17.57
N TRP A 285 1.22 -31.24 -17.10
CA TRP A 285 1.24 -31.58 -15.67
C TRP A 285 2.05 -30.57 -14.86
N PHE A 286 3.15 -30.06 -15.42
CA PHE A 286 3.93 -28.98 -14.81
C PHE A 286 3.13 -27.68 -14.71
N GLY A 287 2.41 -27.30 -15.75
CA GLY A 287 1.52 -26.15 -15.76
C GLY A 287 0.38 -26.28 -14.75
N LEU A 288 -0.24 -27.46 -14.65
CA LEU A 288 -1.27 -27.74 -13.64
C LEU A 288 -0.72 -27.60 -12.21
N LEU A 289 0.45 -28.16 -11.97
CA LEU A 289 1.13 -28.05 -10.69
C LEU A 289 1.47 -26.58 -10.34
N PHE A 290 1.93 -25.82 -11.32
CA PHE A 290 2.17 -24.38 -11.16
C PHE A 290 0.89 -23.66 -10.70
N VAL A 291 -0.25 -23.92 -11.35
CA VAL A 291 -1.55 -23.34 -10.94
C VAL A 291 -1.89 -23.73 -9.50
N ILE A 292 -1.71 -25.00 -9.13
CA ILE A 292 -1.95 -25.47 -7.75
C ILE A 292 -1.08 -24.70 -6.74
N PHE A 293 0.21 -24.53 -7.04
CA PHE A 293 1.10 -23.75 -6.15
C PHE A 293 0.69 -22.29 -6.03
N VAL A 294 0.34 -21.64 -7.14
CA VAL A 294 -0.09 -20.23 -7.12
C VAL A 294 -1.37 -20.05 -6.28
N VAL A 295 -2.34 -20.96 -6.39
CA VAL A 295 -3.62 -20.87 -5.70
C VAL A 295 -3.50 -21.23 -4.21
N PHE A 296 -2.83 -22.34 -3.89
CA PHE A 296 -2.83 -22.90 -2.53
C PHE A 296 -1.59 -22.61 -1.72
N SER A 297 -0.47 -22.29 -2.34
CA SER A 297 0.81 -22.00 -1.66
C SER A 297 1.59 -20.87 -2.34
N PRO A 298 1.12 -19.62 -2.25
CA PRO A 298 1.80 -18.46 -2.87
C PRO A 298 3.20 -18.20 -2.33
N SER A 299 3.59 -18.84 -1.21
CA SER A 299 4.96 -18.81 -0.66
C SER A 299 5.86 -19.93 -1.20
N GLY A 300 5.37 -20.79 -2.11
CA GLY A 300 6.11 -21.88 -2.74
C GLY A 300 6.48 -23.02 -1.78
N LEU A 301 7.37 -23.90 -2.24
CA LEU A 301 7.89 -25.05 -1.47
C LEU A 301 8.53 -24.61 -0.15
N THR A 302 9.34 -23.56 -0.18
CA THR A 302 9.99 -23.01 1.04
C THR A 302 8.98 -22.51 2.06
N GLY A 303 7.86 -21.97 1.63
CA GLY A 303 6.77 -21.53 2.51
C GLY A 303 6.01 -22.71 3.14
N VAL A 304 5.81 -23.80 2.39
CA VAL A 304 5.23 -25.04 2.94
C VAL A 304 6.13 -25.59 4.04
N VAL A 305 7.42 -25.76 3.76
CA VAL A 305 8.41 -26.21 4.76
C VAL A 305 8.44 -25.27 5.97
N GLY A 306 8.38 -23.95 5.74
CA GLY A 306 8.33 -22.94 6.80
C GLY A 306 7.10 -23.09 7.71
N ARG A 307 5.93 -23.42 7.14
CA ARG A 307 4.69 -23.68 7.91
C ARG A 307 4.76 -24.98 8.71
N LEU A 308 5.35 -26.04 8.14
CA LEU A 308 5.54 -27.30 8.85
C LEU A 308 6.53 -27.17 10.02
N LEU A 309 7.52 -26.29 9.91
CA LEU A 309 8.48 -26.00 10.97
C LEU A 309 8.03 -24.90 11.94
N ALA A 310 6.93 -24.21 11.67
CA ALA A 310 6.41 -23.11 12.50
C ALA A 310 6.15 -23.51 13.97
N PRO A 311 5.61 -24.70 14.29
CA PRO A 311 5.41 -25.11 15.69
C PRO A 311 6.71 -25.17 16.53
N PHE A 312 7.85 -25.36 15.85
CA PHE A 312 9.18 -25.45 16.50
C PHE A 312 9.90 -24.08 16.57
N ARG A 313 9.31 -23.00 16.06
CA ARG A 313 9.85 -21.64 16.14
C ARG A 313 9.33 -20.94 17.40
N LYS A 314 10.19 -20.14 18.05
CA LYS A 314 9.78 -19.25 19.13
C LYS A 314 8.67 -18.32 18.62
N GLN A 315 7.59 -18.18 19.41
CA GLN A 315 6.49 -17.27 19.06
C GLN A 315 6.99 -15.84 18.84
N PRO A 316 6.44 -15.09 17.87
CA PRO A 316 6.77 -13.69 17.69
C PRO A 316 6.46 -12.93 18.99
N ILE A 317 7.28 -11.94 19.30
CA ILE A 317 7.03 -11.00 20.40
C ILE A 317 5.67 -10.35 20.14
N GLU A 318 4.73 -10.42 21.10
CA GLU A 318 3.47 -9.69 21.03
C GLU A 318 3.75 -8.18 21.05
N ALA A 319 3.92 -7.60 19.87
CA ALA A 319 4.21 -6.17 19.70
C ALA A 319 3.09 -5.28 20.27
N ALA A 320 1.86 -5.78 20.33
CA ALA A 320 0.71 -5.06 20.87
C ALA A 320 0.83 -4.75 22.38
N ALA A 321 1.46 -5.62 23.18
CA ALA A 321 1.60 -5.45 24.62
C ALA A 321 2.68 -4.42 25.02
N MET A 322 3.61 -4.08 24.12
CA MET A 322 4.73 -3.19 24.41
C MET A 322 4.53 -1.74 23.97
N ALA A 323 3.57 -1.47 23.08
CA ALA A 323 3.27 -0.12 22.57
C ALA A 323 2.72 0.86 23.63
N GLY A 324 2.33 0.38 24.80
CA GLY A 324 1.78 1.19 25.90
C GLY A 324 2.78 1.68 26.96
N ARG A 325 4.06 1.35 26.86
CA ARG A 325 5.06 1.80 27.86
C ARG A 325 5.27 3.31 27.79
N ARG A 326 5.11 4.00 28.93
CA ARG A 326 5.50 5.42 29.09
C ARG A 326 6.98 5.55 28.76
N THR A 327 7.30 6.35 27.75
CA THR A 327 8.67 6.77 27.44
C THR A 327 9.04 7.99 28.29
N GLU A 328 10.19 7.95 28.95
CA GLU A 328 10.82 9.15 29.51
C GLU A 328 11.01 10.18 28.39
N ALA A 329 10.80 11.45 28.72
CA ALA A 329 10.98 12.55 27.78
C ALA A 329 12.48 12.69 27.45
N MET A 330 12.91 12.13 26.32
CA MET A 330 14.29 12.27 25.82
C MET A 330 14.40 13.50 24.91
N PRO A 331 15.54 14.21 24.91
CA PRO A 331 15.82 15.25 23.93
C PRO A 331 15.93 14.67 22.52
N LEU A 332 15.72 15.52 21.49
CA LEU A 332 15.90 15.12 20.10
C LEU A 332 17.35 14.62 19.86
N PRO A 333 17.57 13.48 19.18
CA PRO A 333 18.90 13.02 18.86
C PRO A 333 19.75 14.09 18.17
N SER A 334 21.00 14.28 18.63
CA SER A 334 21.87 15.38 18.19
C SER A 334 22.11 15.42 16.67
N PHE A 335 22.12 14.25 16.01
CA PHE A 335 22.30 14.17 14.56
C PHE A 335 21.10 14.69 13.75
N LEU A 336 19.95 14.91 14.41
CA LEU A 336 18.72 15.46 13.80
C LEU A 336 18.62 16.97 14.00
N ILE A 337 19.35 17.54 14.96
CA ILE A 337 19.33 18.97 15.23
C ILE A 337 20.13 19.71 14.14
N PRO A 338 19.48 20.61 13.36
CA PRO A 338 20.17 21.34 12.32
C PRO A 338 21.27 22.23 12.88
N THR A 339 22.46 22.18 12.30
CA THR A 339 23.55 23.12 12.64
C THR A 339 23.32 24.46 11.93
N GLY A 340 23.23 25.55 12.70
CA GLY A 340 23.07 26.93 12.21
C GLY A 340 21.61 27.40 12.25
N THR A 341 21.45 28.72 12.45
CA THR A 341 20.16 29.43 12.35
C THR A 341 19.84 29.78 10.91
N LEU A 342 18.58 29.60 10.51
CA LEU A 342 18.12 30.01 9.19
C LEU A 342 17.92 31.54 9.15
N SER A 343 18.40 32.19 8.10
CA SER A 343 18.21 33.64 7.89
C SER A 343 16.86 33.99 7.26
N GLY A 344 16.01 32.98 6.96
CA GLY A 344 14.69 33.09 6.32
C GLY A 344 13.80 31.91 6.60
N PRO A 345 12.61 31.83 5.98
CA PRO A 345 11.73 30.71 6.16
C PRO A 345 12.36 29.39 5.67
N ALA A 346 12.12 28.32 6.42
CA ALA A 346 12.61 26.98 6.04
C ALA A 346 11.94 26.46 4.77
N LEU A 347 10.65 26.75 4.62
CA LEU A 347 9.86 26.44 3.42
C LEU A 347 8.99 27.66 3.11
N GLU A 348 8.99 28.09 1.86
CA GLU A 348 8.18 29.20 1.40
C GLU A 348 7.50 28.84 0.08
N ALA A 349 6.21 29.07 0.02
CA ALA A 349 5.40 29.02 -1.20
C ALA A 349 4.85 30.41 -1.47
N LYS A 350 4.93 30.86 -2.73
CA LYS A 350 4.41 32.15 -3.18
C LYS A 350 3.54 31.97 -4.41
N GLY A 351 2.26 32.34 -4.31
CA GLY A 351 1.32 32.35 -5.41
C GLY A 351 1.13 30.99 -6.06
N ILE A 352 1.20 29.88 -5.30
CA ILE A 352 1.06 28.55 -5.90
C ILE A 352 -0.36 28.31 -6.38
N VAL A 353 -0.47 27.77 -7.61
CA VAL A 353 -1.74 27.46 -8.27
C VAL A 353 -1.73 26.01 -8.73
N LYS A 354 -2.89 25.33 -8.57
CA LYS A 354 -3.11 24.00 -9.11
C LYS A 354 -4.57 23.77 -9.52
N SER A 355 -4.75 23.29 -10.74
CA SER A 355 -6.06 22.91 -11.26
C SER A 355 -6.08 21.45 -11.69
N PHE A 356 -7.22 20.77 -11.52
CA PHE A 356 -7.45 19.40 -11.97
C PHE A 356 -8.77 19.37 -12.76
N GLY A 357 -8.71 19.07 -14.06
CA GLY A 357 -9.90 18.90 -14.89
C GLY A 357 -10.91 20.08 -14.82
N GLY A 358 -10.44 21.34 -14.69
CA GLY A 358 -11.27 22.53 -14.58
C GLY A 358 -11.60 22.98 -13.14
N ILE A 359 -11.32 22.17 -12.13
CA ILE A 359 -11.46 22.55 -10.72
C ILE A 359 -10.15 23.19 -10.24
N LYS A 360 -10.23 24.42 -9.77
CA LYS A 360 -9.08 25.13 -9.16
C LYS A 360 -8.95 24.68 -7.70
N ALA A 361 -8.07 23.75 -7.44
CA ALA A 361 -7.87 23.18 -6.11
C ALA A 361 -7.00 24.07 -5.20
N VAL A 362 -6.10 24.87 -5.78
CA VAL A 362 -5.25 25.84 -5.08
C VAL A 362 -5.14 27.09 -5.96
N GLN A 363 -5.38 28.28 -5.41
CA GLN A 363 -5.55 29.55 -6.11
C GLN A 363 -4.67 30.64 -5.48
N GLY A 364 -3.39 30.69 -5.86
CA GLY A 364 -2.50 31.76 -5.40
C GLY A 364 -2.16 31.69 -3.90
N VAL A 365 -1.95 30.49 -3.38
CA VAL A 365 -1.68 30.27 -1.95
C VAL A 365 -0.24 30.64 -1.61
N ASP A 366 -0.10 31.44 -0.53
CA ASP A 366 1.15 31.78 0.13
C ASP A 366 1.25 31.09 1.47
N VAL A 367 2.39 30.44 1.75
CA VAL A 367 2.69 29.78 3.03
C VAL A 367 4.17 29.93 3.34
N ALA A 368 4.52 30.40 4.55
CA ALA A 368 5.90 30.52 4.98
C ALA A 368 6.14 29.88 6.35
N VAL A 369 6.88 28.78 6.38
CA VAL A 369 7.22 28.06 7.62
C VAL A 369 8.54 28.60 8.17
N LYS A 370 8.50 29.23 9.34
CA LYS A 370 9.67 29.78 10.03
C LYS A 370 10.46 28.68 10.74
N ASP A 371 11.74 29.00 11.06
CA ASP A 371 12.59 28.11 11.83
C ASP A 371 12.03 27.87 13.24
N LYS A 372 12.17 26.62 13.72
CA LYS A 372 11.75 26.19 15.07
C LYS A 372 10.31 26.53 15.42
N THR A 373 9.40 26.50 14.45
CA THR A 373 7.98 26.74 14.66
C THR A 373 7.14 25.52 14.28
N LEU A 374 6.06 25.29 15.02
CA LEU A 374 4.98 24.38 14.60
C LEU A 374 3.94 25.22 13.87
N HIS A 375 3.98 25.14 12.54
CA HIS A 375 3.05 25.81 11.66
C HIS A 375 1.92 24.87 11.28
N ALA A 376 0.67 25.21 11.54
CA ALA A 376 -0.47 24.40 11.17
C ALA A 376 -1.16 24.95 9.92
N LEU A 377 -1.47 24.06 8.97
CA LEU A 377 -2.28 24.36 7.80
C LEU A 377 -3.64 23.70 8.00
N ILE A 378 -4.66 24.54 8.25
CA ILE A 378 -6.01 24.09 8.57
C ILE A 378 -7.04 24.61 7.56
N GLY A 379 -8.27 24.13 7.63
CA GLY A 379 -9.37 24.51 6.74
C GLY A 379 -10.39 23.38 6.64
N PRO A 380 -11.60 23.63 6.14
CA PRO A 380 -12.61 22.61 5.94
C PRO A 380 -12.17 21.57 4.89
N ASN A 381 -12.95 20.50 4.80
CA ASN A 381 -12.74 19.51 3.74
C ASN A 381 -12.99 20.15 2.37
N GLY A 382 -12.09 19.85 1.40
CA GLY A 382 -12.15 20.51 0.09
C GLY A 382 -11.45 21.88 -0.01
N ALA A 383 -10.95 22.45 1.09
CA ALA A 383 -10.23 23.73 1.09
C ALA A 383 -8.90 23.73 0.32
N GLY A 384 -8.43 22.59 -0.20
CA GLY A 384 -7.19 22.49 -0.96
C GLY A 384 -5.95 22.17 -0.15
N LYS A 385 -6.05 21.91 1.17
CA LYS A 385 -4.92 21.62 2.08
C LYS A 385 -4.02 20.49 1.58
N THR A 386 -4.59 19.31 1.31
CA THR A 386 -3.83 18.16 0.81
C THR A 386 -3.19 18.44 -0.54
N THR A 387 -3.83 19.20 -1.41
CA THR A 387 -3.25 19.63 -2.69
C THR A 387 -2.07 20.57 -2.47
N ALA A 388 -2.20 21.61 -1.61
CA ALA A 388 -1.11 22.49 -1.26
C ALA A 388 0.07 21.71 -0.64
N PHE A 389 -0.19 20.82 0.29
CA PHE A 389 0.80 19.94 0.89
C PHE A 389 1.51 19.04 -0.12
N ASN A 390 0.79 18.53 -1.12
CA ASN A 390 1.34 17.74 -2.23
C ASN A 390 2.21 18.57 -3.17
N LEU A 391 1.88 19.85 -3.38
CA LEU A 391 2.70 20.79 -4.15
C LEU A 391 4.02 21.11 -3.41
N LEU A 392 3.93 21.39 -2.10
CA LEU A 392 5.08 21.68 -1.24
C LEU A 392 6.08 20.53 -1.17
N SER A 393 5.60 19.29 -1.23
CA SER A 393 6.43 18.08 -1.16
C SER A 393 6.84 17.51 -2.53
N GLY A 394 6.44 18.14 -3.64
CA GLY A 394 6.79 17.73 -5.00
C GLY A 394 6.05 16.50 -5.52
N LEU A 395 4.96 16.05 -4.85
CA LEU A 395 4.11 14.98 -5.39
C LEU A 395 3.34 15.47 -6.62
N HIS A 396 2.93 16.74 -6.60
CA HIS A 396 2.36 17.44 -7.74
C HIS A 396 3.22 18.64 -8.13
N ARG A 397 3.25 18.92 -9.43
CA ARG A 397 3.88 20.13 -9.94
C ARG A 397 2.86 21.27 -9.91
N PRO A 398 3.20 22.47 -9.37
CA PRO A 398 2.34 23.64 -9.46
C PRO A 398 2.21 24.09 -10.92
N ASP A 399 1.05 24.62 -11.27
CA ASP A 399 0.77 25.19 -12.59
C ASP A 399 1.33 26.62 -12.68
N ALA A 400 1.38 27.34 -11.55
CA ALA A 400 2.02 28.65 -11.38
C ALA A 400 2.50 28.83 -9.94
N GLY A 401 3.31 29.88 -9.72
CA GLY A 401 3.89 30.19 -8.42
C GLY A 401 5.26 29.56 -8.19
N GLN A 402 5.82 29.82 -7.01
CA GLN A 402 7.15 29.36 -6.62
C GLN A 402 7.12 28.65 -5.28
N VAL A 403 7.94 27.60 -5.14
CA VAL A 403 8.20 26.93 -3.86
C VAL A 403 9.69 26.90 -3.63
N THR A 404 10.14 27.38 -2.48
CA THR A 404 11.55 27.38 -2.09
C THR A 404 11.73 26.61 -0.78
N LEU A 405 12.78 25.82 -0.71
CA LEU A 405 13.23 25.08 0.46
C LEU A 405 14.62 25.60 0.84
N LEU A 406 14.76 26.17 2.04
CA LEU A 406 16.03 26.76 2.50
C LEU A 406 16.57 27.78 1.49
N GLY A 407 15.69 28.62 0.92
CA GLY A 407 16.01 29.61 -0.10
C GLY A 407 16.29 29.08 -1.50
N LYS A 408 16.25 27.75 -1.73
CA LYS A 408 16.47 27.15 -3.04
C LYS A 408 15.13 26.78 -3.71
N PRO A 409 14.92 27.08 -4.99
CA PRO A 409 13.70 26.71 -5.70
C PRO A 409 13.60 25.19 -5.85
N ILE A 410 12.43 24.64 -5.51
CA ILE A 410 12.15 23.21 -5.60
C ILE A 410 10.92 22.89 -6.46
N ALA A 411 10.21 23.89 -6.97
CA ALA A 411 9.02 23.71 -7.78
C ALA A 411 9.33 22.84 -9.02
N GLY A 412 8.58 21.76 -9.19
CA GLY A 412 8.78 20.79 -10.29
C GLY A 412 9.95 19.83 -10.14
N SER A 413 10.69 19.88 -9.04
CA SER A 413 11.68 18.86 -8.67
C SER A 413 11.02 17.54 -8.27
N SER A 414 11.74 16.43 -8.44
CA SER A 414 11.24 15.12 -8.02
C SER A 414 11.24 14.98 -6.49
N PRO A 415 10.33 14.15 -5.92
CA PRO A 415 10.25 13.93 -4.47
C PRO A 415 11.59 13.49 -3.85
N GLU A 416 12.35 12.66 -4.52
CA GLU A 416 13.67 12.22 -4.06
C GLU A 416 14.69 13.36 -4.01
N THR A 417 14.61 14.31 -4.94
CA THR A 417 15.47 15.50 -4.93
C THR A 417 15.11 16.43 -3.77
N ILE A 418 13.83 16.64 -3.55
CA ILE A 418 13.31 17.46 -2.45
C ILE A 418 13.64 16.84 -1.09
N ALA A 419 13.48 15.52 -0.96
CA ALA A 419 13.85 14.79 0.25
C ALA A 419 15.35 14.93 0.56
N ARG A 420 16.23 14.83 -0.45
CA ARG A 420 17.67 15.05 -0.29
C ARG A 420 18.01 16.49 0.06
N ALA A 421 17.24 17.45 -0.41
CA ALA A 421 17.40 18.87 -0.08
C ALA A 421 17.02 19.17 1.37
N GLY A 422 16.31 18.26 2.07
CA GLY A 422 16.03 18.39 3.49
C GLY A 422 14.56 18.40 3.89
N LEU A 423 13.65 17.98 3.04
CA LEU A 423 12.24 17.88 3.39
C LEU A 423 11.89 16.44 3.81
N GLY A 424 11.41 16.27 5.05
CA GLY A 424 10.82 15.03 5.52
C GLY A 424 9.29 15.08 5.44
N ARG A 425 8.65 14.00 5.03
CA ARG A 425 7.19 13.94 4.91
C ARG A 425 6.61 12.65 5.49
N SER A 426 5.55 12.79 6.31
CA SER A 426 4.63 11.70 6.64
C SER A 426 3.42 11.70 5.68
N PHE A 427 2.60 10.65 5.75
CA PHE A 427 1.44 10.49 4.89
C PHE A 427 0.16 10.33 5.71
N GLN A 428 -0.97 10.77 5.17
CA GLN A 428 -2.29 10.61 5.77
C GLN A 428 -2.63 9.14 6.04
N ILE A 429 -2.43 8.26 5.04
CA ILE A 429 -2.46 6.81 5.24
C ILE A 429 -1.05 6.36 5.57
N THR A 430 -0.88 5.60 6.66
CA THR A 430 0.44 5.07 7.08
C THR A 430 1.15 4.39 5.91
N ASN A 431 2.31 4.93 5.55
CA ASN A 431 3.06 4.54 4.36
C ASN A 431 4.40 3.92 4.79
N LEU A 432 4.35 2.68 5.27
CA LEU A 432 5.46 1.91 5.81
C LEU A 432 5.99 0.87 4.81
N PHE A 433 7.00 0.16 5.22
CA PHE A 433 7.41 -1.12 4.63
C PHE A 433 6.88 -2.25 5.53
N PRO A 434 5.64 -2.74 5.31
CA PRO A 434 4.91 -3.54 6.31
C PRO A 434 5.54 -4.91 6.59
N ALA A 435 6.17 -5.53 5.60
CA ALA A 435 6.84 -6.82 5.76
C ALA A 435 8.28 -6.70 6.32
N LEU A 436 8.78 -5.48 6.51
CA LEU A 436 10.08 -5.23 7.15
C LEU A 436 9.91 -4.96 8.64
N THR A 437 10.97 -5.24 9.41
CA THR A 437 10.96 -4.99 10.84
C THR A 437 10.95 -3.48 11.17
N VAL A 438 10.55 -3.13 12.39
CA VAL A 438 10.63 -1.75 12.91
C VAL A 438 12.03 -1.18 12.73
N ARG A 439 13.07 -1.98 13.09
CA ARG A 439 14.47 -1.60 12.91
C ARG A 439 14.81 -1.31 11.45
N GLU A 440 14.40 -2.20 10.52
CA GLU A 440 14.71 -2.04 9.10
C GLU A 440 14.01 -0.80 8.50
N ASN A 441 12.78 -0.51 8.90
CA ASN A 441 12.06 0.67 8.47
C ASN A 441 12.83 1.97 8.80
N ILE A 442 13.29 2.10 10.04
CA ILE A 442 14.07 3.28 10.48
C ILE A 442 15.47 3.29 9.87
N ARG A 443 16.14 2.11 9.83
CA ARG A 443 17.47 1.98 9.26
C ARG A 443 17.54 2.44 7.80
N LEU A 444 16.57 2.04 6.98
CA LEU A 444 16.48 2.46 5.58
C LEU A 444 16.40 3.99 5.45
N ALA A 445 15.66 4.66 6.32
CA ALA A 445 15.55 6.10 6.28
C ALA A 445 16.88 6.79 6.70
N VAL A 446 17.56 6.30 7.73
CA VAL A 446 18.89 6.79 8.14
C VAL A 446 19.93 6.53 7.04
N GLN A 447 19.89 5.35 6.41
CA GLN A 447 20.80 4.95 5.34
C GLN A 447 20.66 5.83 4.08
N ALA A 448 19.50 6.42 3.82
CA ALA A 448 19.26 7.17 2.58
C ALA A 448 20.23 8.34 2.36
N ARG A 449 20.82 8.87 3.42
CA ARG A 449 21.83 9.96 3.40
C ARG A 449 23.27 9.49 3.61
N ASP A 450 23.47 8.19 3.81
CA ASP A 450 24.80 7.63 3.96
C ASP A 450 25.53 7.53 2.61
N SER A 451 26.85 7.83 2.60
CA SER A 451 27.67 7.73 1.39
C SER A 451 27.74 6.31 0.80
N HIS A 452 27.46 5.30 1.63
CA HIS A 452 27.46 3.90 1.24
C HIS A 452 26.05 3.38 0.83
N ALA A 453 25.05 4.27 0.69
CA ALA A 453 23.67 3.87 0.35
C ALA A 453 23.58 3.06 -0.95
N PHE A 454 24.49 3.29 -1.91
CA PHE A 454 24.57 2.58 -3.21
C PHE A 454 25.66 1.50 -3.25
N ASN A 455 26.07 0.97 -2.10
CA ASN A 455 27.09 -0.08 -2.03
C ASN A 455 26.46 -1.48 -2.20
N VAL A 456 26.96 -2.25 -3.20
CA VAL A 456 26.48 -3.60 -3.55
C VAL A 456 27.23 -4.72 -2.83
N TRP A 457 28.34 -4.40 -2.18
CA TRP A 457 29.27 -5.39 -1.61
C TRP A 457 29.32 -5.39 -0.08
N ARG A 458 29.35 -4.20 0.54
CA ARG A 458 29.39 -4.06 2.00
C ARG A 458 28.08 -4.53 2.61
N SER A 459 28.11 -5.17 3.77
CA SER A 459 26.87 -5.52 4.46
C SER A 459 26.22 -4.26 5.06
N ALA A 460 24.90 -4.16 4.96
CA ALA A 460 24.15 -3.09 5.61
C ALA A 460 24.31 -3.10 7.15
N ASP A 461 24.55 -4.27 7.73
CA ASP A 461 24.78 -4.42 9.17
C ASP A 461 26.18 -3.95 9.62
N ASP A 462 27.12 -3.80 8.68
CA ASP A 462 28.47 -3.29 8.95
C ASP A 462 28.52 -1.73 8.90
N LEU A 463 27.39 -1.06 8.69
CA LEU A 463 27.27 0.40 8.74
C LEU A 463 27.06 0.89 10.17
N GLU A 464 28.13 0.97 10.95
CA GLU A 464 28.08 1.26 12.40
C GLU A 464 27.34 2.56 12.72
N GLN A 465 27.64 3.65 11.99
CA GLN A 465 26.99 4.95 12.21
C GLN A 465 25.49 4.90 11.92
N VAL A 466 25.08 4.23 10.83
CA VAL A 466 23.66 4.04 10.48
C VAL A 466 22.96 3.24 11.56
N ASN A 467 23.59 2.17 12.04
CA ASN A 467 23.01 1.30 13.08
C ASN A 467 22.91 2.02 14.44
N ALA A 468 23.90 2.82 14.81
CA ALA A 468 23.91 3.60 16.05
C ALA A 468 22.79 4.65 16.04
N ARG A 469 22.66 5.46 14.97
CA ARG A 469 21.59 6.44 14.77
C ARG A 469 20.21 5.79 14.76
N THR A 470 20.09 4.62 14.13
CA THR A 470 18.86 3.83 14.13
C THR A 470 18.44 3.43 15.53
N ALA A 471 19.36 2.90 16.34
CA ALA A 471 19.07 2.51 17.71
C ALA A 471 18.73 3.70 18.62
N GLU A 472 19.38 4.83 18.43
CA GLU A 472 19.09 6.07 19.16
C GLU A 472 17.67 6.59 18.87
N LEU A 473 17.28 6.60 17.58
CA LEU A 473 15.95 7.06 17.19
C LEU A 473 14.84 6.10 17.64
N ILE A 474 15.06 4.78 17.59
CA ILE A 474 14.14 3.79 18.14
C ILE A 474 13.87 4.04 19.63
N ARG A 475 14.91 4.36 20.41
CA ARG A 475 14.76 4.72 21.82
C ARG A 475 13.99 6.02 22.01
N TYR A 476 14.33 7.06 21.22
CA TYR A 476 13.62 8.35 21.25
C TYR A 476 12.12 8.20 21.00
N LEU A 477 11.73 7.35 20.03
CA LEU A 477 10.32 7.09 19.70
C LEU A 477 9.63 6.17 20.71
N GLY A 478 10.38 5.55 21.63
CA GLY A 478 9.85 4.57 22.58
C GLY A 478 9.39 3.27 21.92
N LEU A 479 10.10 2.86 20.87
CA LEU A 479 9.91 1.59 20.17
C LEU A 479 10.94 0.53 20.58
N ALA A 480 11.73 0.79 21.63
CA ALA A 480 12.71 -0.14 22.16
C ALA A 480 12.04 -1.42 22.68
N GLY A 481 12.62 -2.57 22.30
CA GLY A 481 12.14 -3.92 22.65
C GLY A 481 11.21 -4.55 21.60
N ILE A 482 10.75 -3.78 20.59
CA ILE A 482 9.94 -4.29 19.47
C ILE A 482 10.65 -4.17 18.11
N GLU A 483 11.96 -3.91 18.12
CA GLU A 483 12.78 -3.74 16.91
C GLU A 483 12.67 -4.90 15.91
N PRO A 484 12.58 -6.17 16.33
CA PRO A 484 12.48 -7.31 15.42
C PRO A 484 11.04 -7.58 14.92
N ALA A 485 10.02 -6.87 15.46
CA ALA A 485 8.64 -7.05 15.04
C ALA A 485 8.43 -6.48 13.62
N GLU A 486 7.60 -7.14 12.81
CA GLU A 486 7.18 -6.63 11.51
C GLU A 486 6.34 -5.36 11.69
N ALA A 487 6.60 -4.34 10.88
CA ALA A 487 5.89 -3.05 10.98
C ALA A 487 4.37 -3.20 10.77
N GLY A 488 3.95 -4.11 9.89
CA GLY A 488 2.54 -4.39 9.64
C GLY A 488 1.80 -5.05 10.82
N SER A 489 2.52 -5.63 11.81
CA SER A 489 1.93 -6.25 13.00
C SER A 489 1.69 -5.27 14.16
N LEU A 490 2.17 -4.03 14.04
CA LEU A 490 1.99 -3.00 15.07
C LEU A 490 0.52 -2.54 15.15
N SER A 491 0.12 -2.04 16.34
CA SER A 491 -1.13 -1.27 16.48
C SER A 491 -1.12 -0.05 15.57
N TYR A 492 -2.28 0.50 15.25
CA TYR A 492 -2.39 1.69 14.40
C TYR A 492 -1.56 2.86 14.94
N GLY A 493 -1.61 3.13 16.24
CA GLY A 493 -0.78 4.15 16.88
C GLY A 493 0.72 3.85 16.79
N GLY A 494 1.12 2.58 16.90
CA GLY A 494 2.50 2.13 16.69
C GLY A 494 2.97 2.36 15.25
N GLN A 495 2.11 2.08 14.27
CA GLN A 495 2.41 2.34 12.86
C GLN A 495 2.53 3.84 12.56
N ARG A 496 1.66 4.68 13.13
CA ARG A 496 1.74 6.15 13.01
C ARG A 496 3.04 6.69 13.59
N LEU A 497 3.41 6.23 14.77
CA LEU A 497 4.66 6.61 15.42
C LEU A 497 5.88 6.19 14.59
N LEU A 498 5.84 5.00 14.00
CA LEU A 498 6.89 4.52 13.11
C LEU A 498 6.97 5.34 11.81
N ASP A 499 5.84 5.70 11.20
CA ASP A 499 5.80 6.55 9.98
C ASP A 499 6.42 7.94 10.23
N MET A 500 6.08 8.57 11.36
CA MET A 500 6.71 9.81 11.79
C MET A 500 8.21 9.61 12.04
N GLY A 501 8.58 8.50 12.69
CA GLY A 501 9.96 8.14 12.95
C GLY A 501 10.78 7.94 11.67
N ILE A 502 10.23 7.31 10.64
CA ILE A 502 10.87 7.13 9.33
C ILE A 502 11.08 8.50 8.66
N SER A 503 10.10 9.40 8.75
CA SER A 503 10.20 10.75 8.19
C SER A 503 11.29 11.56 8.86
N LEU A 504 11.40 11.45 10.19
CA LEU A 504 12.44 12.10 11.01
C LEU A 504 13.83 11.46 10.79
N ALA A 505 13.89 10.12 10.63
CA ALA A 505 15.12 9.37 10.43
C ALA A 505 15.91 9.80 9.17
N SER A 506 15.22 10.33 8.17
CA SER A 506 15.86 10.89 6.98
C SER A 506 16.70 12.16 7.27
N GLY A 507 16.73 12.65 8.52
CA GLY A 507 17.47 13.85 8.95
C GLY A 507 16.99 15.12 8.23
N PRO A 508 15.70 15.44 8.25
CA PRO A 508 15.16 16.56 7.51
C PRO A 508 15.59 17.92 8.12
N ARG A 509 15.50 18.98 7.33
CA ARG A 509 15.61 20.37 7.76
C ARG A 509 14.24 20.99 8.05
N ILE A 510 13.19 20.38 7.53
CA ILE A 510 11.78 20.67 7.82
C ILE A 510 10.99 19.37 7.74
N LEU A 511 10.03 19.21 8.64
CA LEU A 511 9.15 18.04 8.72
C LEU A 511 7.71 18.43 8.34
N LEU A 512 7.15 17.72 7.36
CA LEU A 512 5.76 17.86 6.93
C LEU A 512 4.96 16.67 7.46
N LEU A 513 3.92 16.92 8.25
CA LEU A 513 3.07 15.91 8.87
C LEU A 513 1.62 16.06 8.38
N ASP A 514 1.08 14.98 7.78
CA ASP A 514 -0.28 14.94 7.23
C ASP A 514 -1.19 14.14 8.16
N GLU A 515 -2.04 14.79 8.91
CA GLU A 515 -3.00 14.25 9.88
C GLU A 515 -2.40 13.17 10.81
N PRO A 516 -1.28 13.44 11.49
CA PRO A 516 -0.59 12.43 12.30
C PRO A 516 -1.38 11.96 13.51
N LEU A 517 -2.38 12.70 13.95
CA LEU A 517 -3.20 12.41 15.13
C LEU A 517 -4.55 11.75 14.78
N ALA A 518 -4.89 11.66 13.49
CA ALA A 518 -6.17 11.10 13.03
C ALA A 518 -6.31 9.61 13.39
N GLY A 519 -7.49 9.21 13.86
CA GLY A 519 -7.81 7.81 14.17
C GLY A 519 -7.15 7.22 15.42
N LEU A 520 -6.43 8.01 16.20
CA LEU A 520 -5.73 7.57 17.41
C LEU A 520 -6.63 7.62 18.66
N ALA A 521 -6.40 6.70 19.60
CA ALA A 521 -6.98 6.79 20.93
C ALA A 521 -6.45 8.02 21.69
N ALA A 522 -7.22 8.56 22.67
CA ALA A 522 -6.88 9.80 23.37
C ALA A 522 -5.45 9.77 23.97
N ALA A 523 -5.05 8.69 24.62
CA ALA A 523 -3.71 8.56 25.21
C ALA A 523 -2.58 8.51 24.16
N GLU A 524 -2.81 7.85 23.01
CA GLU A 524 -1.84 7.81 21.90
C GLU A 524 -1.73 9.19 21.23
N ARG A 525 -2.85 9.88 21.06
CA ARG A 525 -2.93 11.24 20.50
C ARG A 525 -2.16 12.23 21.36
N GLU A 526 -2.31 12.17 22.67
CA GLU A 526 -1.57 13.01 23.62
C GLU A 526 -0.06 12.75 23.53
N ARG A 527 0.33 11.48 23.51
CA ARG A 527 1.73 11.05 23.39
C ARG A 527 2.37 11.57 22.09
N ILE A 528 1.73 11.33 20.94
CA ILE A 528 2.26 11.75 19.63
C ILE A 528 2.28 13.27 19.50
N GLY A 529 1.24 13.98 19.96
CA GLY A 529 1.21 15.44 20.03
C GLY A 529 2.36 16.01 20.85
N GLY A 530 2.66 15.43 22.03
CA GLY A 530 3.80 15.80 22.84
C GLY A 530 5.16 15.56 22.16
N ILE A 531 5.29 14.51 21.34
CA ILE A 531 6.50 14.26 20.56
C ILE A 531 6.64 15.32 19.46
N ILE A 532 5.56 15.63 18.73
CA ILE A 532 5.54 16.64 17.67
C ILE A 532 5.96 18.02 18.23
N LYS A 533 5.41 18.42 19.39
CA LYS A 533 5.77 19.70 20.02
C LYS A 533 7.25 19.73 20.44
N ARG A 534 7.81 18.64 20.93
CA ARG A 534 9.26 18.56 21.23
C ARG A 534 10.12 18.66 19.96
N ILE A 535 9.72 18.01 18.88
CA ILE A 535 10.42 18.09 17.59
C ILE A 535 10.42 19.55 17.08
N SER A 536 9.29 20.26 17.21
CA SER A 536 9.16 21.63 16.70
C SER A 536 10.03 22.65 17.43
N ALA A 537 10.49 22.36 18.63
CA ALA A 537 11.45 23.19 19.36
C ALA A 537 12.83 23.30 18.70
N ASP A 538 13.22 22.25 17.95
CA ASP A 538 14.52 22.17 17.30
C ASP A 538 14.45 22.14 15.75
N LEU A 539 13.30 21.77 15.20
CA LEU A 539 13.09 21.56 13.77
C LEU A 539 11.75 22.17 13.32
N PRO A 540 11.71 23.00 12.24
CA PRO A 540 10.45 23.51 11.73
C PRO A 540 9.53 22.39 11.30
N VAL A 541 8.25 22.48 11.67
CA VAL A 541 7.22 21.47 11.37
C VAL A 541 6.03 22.16 10.70
N LEU A 542 5.60 21.62 9.54
CA LEU A 542 4.30 21.95 8.94
C LEU A 542 3.33 20.82 9.22
N LEU A 543 2.24 21.11 9.90
CA LEU A 543 1.22 20.17 10.34
C LEU A 543 -0.10 20.43 9.62
N VAL A 544 -0.67 19.40 8.96
CA VAL A 544 -2.06 19.42 8.51
C VAL A 544 -2.89 18.61 9.50
N GLU A 545 -3.95 19.21 10.04
CA GLU A 545 -4.87 18.53 10.97
C GLU A 545 -6.31 19.02 10.81
N HIS A 546 -7.27 18.19 11.22
CA HIS A 546 -8.69 18.51 11.23
C HIS A 546 -9.22 18.87 12.62
N ASP A 547 -8.56 18.41 13.68
CA ASP A 547 -8.95 18.71 15.07
C ASP A 547 -8.39 20.08 15.47
N ILE A 548 -9.23 21.12 15.35
CA ILE A 548 -8.86 22.51 15.56
C ILE A 548 -8.41 22.75 17.01
N ASP A 549 -9.10 22.15 17.98
CA ASP A 549 -8.77 22.35 19.39
C ASP A 549 -7.35 21.83 19.69
N ARG A 550 -6.97 20.72 19.06
CA ARG A 550 -5.61 20.19 19.16
C ARG A 550 -4.58 21.05 18.42
N VAL A 551 -4.93 21.55 17.25
CA VAL A 551 -4.06 22.48 16.53
C VAL A 551 -3.77 23.71 17.38
N PHE A 552 -4.79 24.32 17.98
CA PHE A 552 -4.66 25.49 18.83
C PHE A 552 -3.87 25.25 20.13
N GLN A 553 -3.81 24.00 20.60
CA GLN A 553 -2.96 23.60 21.73
C GLN A 553 -1.48 23.41 21.34
N LEU A 554 -1.21 23.01 20.12
CA LEU A 554 0.12 22.58 19.68
C LEU A 554 0.85 23.64 18.84
N ALA A 555 0.14 24.31 17.92
CA ALA A 555 0.72 25.18 16.92
C ALA A 555 1.21 26.52 17.50
N ASP A 556 2.21 27.11 16.86
CA ASP A 556 2.71 28.44 17.13
C ASP A 556 2.18 29.43 16.08
N HIS A 557 1.91 28.98 14.86
CA HIS A 557 1.41 29.76 13.74
C HIS A 557 0.39 28.94 12.93
N VAL A 558 -0.61 29.60 12.35
CA VAL A 558 -1.71 28.91 11.64
C VAL A 558 -2.00 29.61 10.32
N THR A 559 -2.02 28.86 9.24
CA THR A 559 -2.61 29.28 7.95
C THR A 559 -3.95 28.57 7.77
N VAL A 560 -5.02 29.33 7.60
CA VAL A 560 -6.37 28.83 7.35
C VAL A 560 -6.67 28.91 5.86
N MET A 561 -7.02 27.78 5.24
CA MET A 561 -7.42 27.73 3.84
C MET A 561 -8.94 27.53 3.72
N ASN A 562 -9.53 28.18 2.71
CA ASN A 562 -10.89 27.94 2.27
C ASN A 562 -10.97 28.03 0.74
N GLU A 563 -11.67 27.10 0.08
CA GLU A 563 -11.92 27.07 -1.38
C GLU A 563 -10.66 27.27 -2.26
N GLY A 564 -9.52 26.78 -1.80
CA GLY A 564 -8.24 26.88 -2.50
C GLY A 564 -7.45 28.17 -2.24
N GLU A 565 -7.93 29.07 -1.41
CA GLU A 565 -7.29 30.34 -1.07
C GLU A 565 -6.89 30.39 0.41
N VAL A 566 -5.98 31.31 0.78
CA VAL A 566 -5.63 31.61 2.18
C VAL A 566 -6.65 32.61 2.73
N LEU A 567 -7.39 32.20 3.74
CA LEU A 567 -8.37 33.00 4.45
C LEU A 567 -7.69 33.86 5.55
N LEU A 568 -6.72 33.25 6.24
CA LEU A 568 -5.95 33.91 7.32
C LEU A 568 -4.59 33.22 7.43
N ASP A 569 -3.54 34.00 7.63
CA ASP A 569 -2.20 33.56 8.00
C ASP A 569 -1.75 34.39 9.21
N GLY A 570 -1.61 33.75 10.39
CA GLY A 570 -1.37 34.47 11.63
C GLY A 570 -1.12 33.60 12.84
N THR A 571 -1.20 34.18 14.00
CA THR A 571 -1.08 33.49 15.29
C THR A 571 -2.32 32.64 15.59
N VAL A 572 -2.18 31.67 16.50
CA VAL A 572 -3.30 30.86 16.99
C VAL A 572 -4.43 31.71 17.56
N GLU A 573 -4.10 32.81 18.28
CA GLU A 573 -5.11 33.70 18.88
C GLU A 573 -5.87 34.49 17.81
N GLU A 574 -5.18 34.97 16.78
CA GLU A 574 -5.82 35.65 15.64
C GLU A 574 -6.77 34.68 14.90
N ALA A 575 -6.36 33.41 14.68
CA ALA A 575 -7.19 32.43 14.06
C ALA A 575 -8.42 32.07 14.91
N ARG A 576 -8.27 31.98 16.24
CA ARG A 576 -9.32 31.65 17.21
C ARG A 576 -10.38 32.73 17.32
N THR A 577 -9.97 34.03 17.24
CA THR A 577 -10.85 35.19 17.42
C THR A 577 -11.42 35.70 16.09
N SER A 578 -10.91 35.24 14.94
CA SER A 578 -11.35 35.72 13.62
C SER A 578 -12.79 35.29 13.32
N PRO A 579 -13.73 36.24 13.10
CA PRO A 579 -15.11 35.89 12.72
C PRO A 579 -15.19 35.09 11.42
N ARG A 580 -14.31 35.37 10.45
CA ARG A 580 -14.25 34.65 9.16
C ARG A 580 -13.84 33.19 9.34
N VAL A 581 -12.89 32.91 10.24
CA VAL A 581 -12.46 31.54 10.54
C VAL A 581 -13.57 30.81 11.27
N GLN A 582 -14.21 31.44 12.24
CA GLN A 582 -15.37 30.86 12.94
C GLN A 582 -16.52 30.55 11.98
N GLU A 583 -16.85 31.44 11.04
CA GLU A 583 -17.87 31.26 10.05
C GLU A 583 -17.61 30.03 9.14
N VAL A 584 -16.34 29.81 8.73
CA VAL A 584 -15.94 28.72 7.87
C VAL A 584 -15.98 27.35 8.58
N TYR A 585 -15.76 27.34 9.91
CA TYR A 585 -15.75 26.10 10.69
C TYR A 585 -17.03 25.79 11.45
N ILE A 586 -17.72 26.83 11.95
CA ILE A 586 -18.96 26.67 12.72
C ILE A 586 -20.17 26.75 11.76
N GLY A 587 -19.93 27.28 10.55
CA GLY A 587 -20.97 27.76 9.64
C GLY A 587 -21.40 29.14 10.07
N SER A 588 -21.88 29.99 9.15
CA SER A 588 -22.69 31.17 9.48
C SER A 588 -23.87 30.63 10.27
N GLY A 589 -23.79 30.70 11.62
CA GLY A 589 -24.65 29.98 12.52
C GLY A 589 -25.81 29.35 11.76
N ALA A 590 -25.81 28.03 11.59
CA ALA A 590 -27.08 27.38 11.33
C ALA A 590 -27.95 27.87 12.48
N ALA A 591 -28.45 29.07 12.25
CA ALA A 591 -29.44 29.69 13.09
C ALA A 591 -30.47 28.62 13.23
N ALA A 592 -30.52 28.08 14.40
CA ALA A 592 -31.38 27.00 14.81
C ALA A 592 -32.45 26.77 13.73
N VAL A 593 -32.24 25.76 12.84
CA VAL A 593 -33.37 25.26 12.04
C VAL A 593 -34.34 24.88 13.12
N ALA A 594 -35.36 25.71 13.34
CA ALA A 594 -36.18 25.71 14.51
C ALA A 594 -36.74 24.30 14.60
N ALA A 595 -36.27 23.56 15.60
CA ALA A 595 -36.73 22.20 15.86
C ALA A 595 -38.24 22.28 16.06
N LYS A 596 -39.02 21.91 15.03
CA LYS A 596 -40.45 21.78 15.16
C LYS A 596 -40.70 20.65 16.16
N SER A 597 -41.22 21.00 17.34
CA SER A 597 -41.71 20.05 18.32
C SER A 597 -42.70 19.09 17.65
N ARG A 598 -42.42 17.77 17.67
CA ARG A 598 -43.23 16.77 16.96
C ARG A 598 -43.53 15.59 17.87
N ASP A 599 -44.78 15.55 18.33
CA ASP A 599 -45.35 14.49 19.18
C ASP A 599 -45.78 13.22 18.40
N THR A 600 -45.56 13.15 17.09
CA THR A 600 -46.18 12.13 16.22
C THR A 600 -45.44 10.77 16.19
N ALA A 601 -44.18 10.68 16.61
CA ALA A 601 -43.40 9.44 16.53
C ALA A 601 -43.71 8.44 17.68
N ALA A 602 -44.29 8.91 18.76
CA ALA A 602 -44.51 8.07 19.96
C ALA A 602 -45.57 6.98 19.79
N THR A 603 -46.49 7.12 18.84
CA THR A 603 -47.65 6.22 18.59
C THR A 603 -47.50 5.30 17.39
N ALA A 604 -46.42 5.45 16.57
CA ALA A 604 -46.21 4.65 15.37
C ALA A 604 -45.82 3.18 15.69
N ALA A 605 -46.26 2.25 14.83
CA ALA A 605 -45.93 0.83 14.96
C ALA A 605 -44.41 0.55 14.83
N PRO A 606 -43.86 -0.43 15.53
CA PRO A 606 -42.47 -0.84 15.39
C PRO A 606 -42.22 -1.39 13.98
N LEU A 607 -41.22 -0.86 13.31
CA LEU A 607 -40.79 -1.25 11.95
C LEU A 607 -39.60 -2.22 12.01
N MET A 608 -38.59 -1.89 12.82
CA MET A 608 -37.43 -2.74 13.05
C MET A 608 -37.23 -2.96 14.55
N GLU A 609 -37.02 -4.21 14.94
CA GLU A 609 -36.73 -4.62 16.30
C GLU A 609 -35.37 -5.25 16.39
N VAL A 610 -34.54 -4.72 17.25
CA VAL A 610 -33.18 -5.21 17.53
C VAL A 610 -33.15 -5.66 18.98
N ALA A 611 -32.83 -6.94 19.19
CA ALA A 611 -32.87 -7.54 20.54
C ALA A 611 -31.63 -8.40 20.78
N GLY A 612 -30.86 -8.05 21.82
CA GLY A 612 -29.72 -8.83 22.29
C GLY A 612 -28.63 -9.08 21.28
N VAL A 613 -28.32 -8.10 20.42
CA VAL A 613 -27.35 -8.28 19.32
C VAL A 613 -25.92 -8.28 19.83
N HIS A 614 -25.21 -9.36 19.49
CA HIS A 614 -23.77 -9.53 19.71
C HIS A 614 -23.03 -9.70 18.39
N THR A 615 -21.97 -8.91 18.15
CA THR A 615 -21.14 -8.98 16.94
C THR A 615 -19.66 -9.04 17.28
N PHE A 616 -18.92 -9.88 16.55
CA PHE A 616 -17.50 -10.12 16.75
C PHE A 616 -16.71 -9.89 15.48
N TYR A 617 -15.49 -9.33 15.60
CA TYR A 617 -14.46 -9.39 14.60
C TYR A 617 -13.33 -10.31 15.08
N GLY A 618 -13.28 -11.52 14.53
CA GLY A 618 -12.37 -12.55 15.04
C GLY A 618 -12.65 -12.86 16.52
N LYS A 619 -11.71 -12.57 17.41
CA LYS A 619 -11.86 -12.74 18.86
C LYS A 619 -12.37 -11.49 19.59
N SER A 620 -12.47 -10.36 18.90
CA SER A 620 -12.87 -9.10 19.53
C SER A 620 -14.39 -8.96 19.54
N HIS A 621 -14.98 -8.84 20.73
CA HIS A 621 -16.40 -8.61 20.96
C HIS A 621 -16.68 -7.12 20.85
N ILE A 622 -17.39 -6.69 19.80
CA ILE A 622 -17.60 -5.27 19.46
C ILE A 622 -18.98 -4.80 19.89
N LEU A 623 -20.04 -5.59 19.63
CA LEU A 623 -21.38 -5.28 20.10
C LEU A 623 -21.79 -6.30 21.16
N ASN A 624 -22.29 -5.81 22.29
CA ASN A 624 -22.60 -6.60 23.43
C ASN A 624 -24.00 -6.25 23.95
N ASP A 625 -24.97 -7.12 23.67
CA ASP A 625 -26.37 -7.02 24.12
C ASP A 625 -27.07 -5.73 23.68
N VAL A 626 -26.90 -5.38 22.37
CA VAL A 626 -27.54 -4.18 21.83
C VAL A 626 -29.00 -4.42 21.53
N SER A 627 -29.88 -3.61 22.15
CA SER A 627 -31.34 -3.71 22.01
C SER A 627 -31.96 -2.33 21.81
N PHE A 628 -32.78 -2.16 20.78
CA PHE A 628 -33.61 -0.98 20.53
C PHE A 628 -34.67 -1.28 19.48
N THR A 629 -35.63 -0.37 19.29
CA THR A 629 -36.65 -0.46 18.28
C THR A 629 -36.61 0.78 17.40
N LEU A 630 -36.88 0.63 16.11
CA LEU A 630 -37.07 1.74 15.17
C LEU A 630 -38.52 1.69 14.69
N ARG A 631 -39.23 2.81 14.77
CA ARG A 631 -40.62 2.95 14.35
C ARG A 631 -40.75 3.46 12.94
N GLN A 632 -41.92 3.33 12.34
CA GLN A 632 -42.22 3.94 11.05
C GLN A 632 -42.11 5.46 11.14
N HIS A 633 -41.52 6.08 10.10
CA HIS A 633 -41.33 7.54 10.01
C HIS A 633 -40.45 8.17 11.10
N GLU A 634 -39.72 7.35 11.85
CA GLU A 634 -38.82 7.78 12.92
C GLU A 634 -37.39 8.00 12.37
N ILE A 635 -36.72 9.06 12.84
CA ILE A 635 -35.28 9.23 12.69
C ILE A 635 -34.62 8.98 14.05
N ILE A 636 -33.73 8.01 14.10
CA ILE A 636 -32.89 7.74 15.27
C ILE A 636 -31.46 8.25 15.01
N ALA A 637 -30.94 9.11 15.91
CA ALA A 637 -29.51 9.41 15.95
C ALA A 637 -28.79 8.35 16.79
N LEU A 638 -27.86 7.65 16.16
CA LEU A 638 -26.99 6.69 16.83
C LEU A 638 -25.69 7.40 17.23
N LEU A 639 -25.55 7.69 18.51
CA LEU A 639 -24.46 8.47 19.08
C LEU A 639 -23.44 7.62 19.84
N GLY A 640 -22.29 8.18 20.15
CA GLY A 640 -21.24 7.54 20.92
C GLY A 640 -19.85 7.89 20.40
N ARG A 641 -18.82 7.66 21.22
CA ARG A 641 -17.42 7.95 20.87
C ARG A 641 -16.93 7.10 19.69
N ASN A 642 -15.81 7.52 19.10
CA ASN A 642 -15.12 6.69 18.11
C ASN A 642 -14.71 5.37 18.73
N GLY A 643 -15.02 4.26 18.04
CA GLY A 643 -14.81 2.90 18.56
C GLY A 643 -15.95 2.37 19.45
N ALA A 644 -17.02 3.12 19.69
CA ALA A 644 -18.17 2.65 20.49
C ALA A 644 -18.99 1.53 19.81
N GLY A 645 -18.77 1.26 18.50
CA GLY A 645 -19.49 0.21 17.78
C GLY A 645 -20.56 0.70 16.80
N LYS A 646 -20.73 2.02 16.58
CA LYS A 646 -21.78 2.61 15.72
C LYS A 646 -21.82 2.01 14.30
N SER A 647 -20.72 2.14 13.54
CA SER A 647 -20.63 1.61 12.16
C SER A 647 -20.70 0.06 12.15
N THR A 648 -20.24 -0.61 13.23
CA THR A 648 -20.40 -2.06 13.36
C THR A 648 -21.89 -2.42 13.51
N LEU A 649 -22.66 -1.65 14.26
CA LEU A 649 -24.11 -1.86 14.38
C LEU A 649 -24.79 -1.68 13.02
N LEU A 650 -24.50 -0.61 12.27
CA LEU A 650 -25.05 -0.43 10.91
C LEU A 650 -24.68 -1.60 9.98
N LYS A 651 -23.42 -2.08 10.05
CA LYS A 651 -22.97 -3.25 9.29
C LYS A 651 -23.65 -4.55 9.75
N SER A 652 -24.02 -4.68 11.03
CA SER A 652 -24.75 -5.84 11.53
C SER A 652 -26.21 -5.83 11.06
N LEU A 653 -26.85 -4.66 11.05
CA LEU A 653 -28.20 -4.48 10.51
C LEU A 653 -28.29 -4.79 9.01
N THR A 654 -27.19 -4.68 8.28
CA THR A 654 -27.09 -4.98 6.83
C THR A 654 -26.52 -6.36 6.51
N GLY A 655 -26.11 -7.14 7.52
CA GLY A 655 -25.47 -8.45 7.34
C GLY A 655 -24.07 -8.41 6.76
N ILE A 656 -23.44 -7.23 6.62
CA ILE A 656 -22.01 -7.08 6.24
C ILE A 656 -21.11 -7.60 7.35
N ALA A 657 -21.47 -7.33 8.62
CA ALA A 657 -20.87 -7.92 9.80
C ALA A 657 -21.97 -8.69 10.54
N PRO A 658 -22.23 -9.97 10.21
CA PRO A 658 -23.39 -10.68 10.74
C PRO A 658 -23.36 -10.81 12.26
N ALA A 659 -24.52 -10.60 12.89
CA ALA A 659 -24.69 -10.82 14.31
C ALA A 659 -24.47 -12.30 14.65
N ALA A 660 -23.65 -12.57 15.68
CA ALA A 660 -23.39 -13.92 16.15
C ALA A 660 -24.49 -14.44 17.06
N ARG A 661 -25.18 -13.53 17.77
CA ARG A 661 -26.31 -13.82 18.67
C ARG A 661 -27.27 -12.65 18.64
N GLY A 662 -28.50 -12.88 19.08
CA GLY A 662 -29.59 -11.90 19.12
C GLY A 662 -30.52 -12.05 17.94
N SER A 663 -31.45 -11.11 17.79
CA SER A 663 -32.50 -11.07 16.77
C SER A 663 -32.59 -9.66 16.16
N ILE A 664 -32.73 -9.57 14.85
CA ILE A 664 -33.00 -8.34 14.11
C ILE A 664 -34.20 -8.61 13.21
N LYS A 665 -35.34 -8.02 13.53
CA LYS A 665 -36.58 -8.22 12.77
C LYS A 665 -36.96 -6.96 12.03
N LEU A 666 -37.36 -7.08 10.76
CA LEU A 666 -37.98 -6.03 9.97
C LEU A 666 -39.41 -6.46 9.59
N ASN A 667 -40.40 -5.71 10.04
CA ASN A 667 -41.81 -6.09 9.91
C ASN A 667 -42.09 -7.55 10.36
N GLY A 668 -41.51 -7.97 11.45
CA GLY A 668 -41.64 -9.34 11.99
C GLY A 668 -40.78 -10.40 11.28
N GLN A 669 -40.13 -10.11 10.18
CA GLN A 669 -39.21 -11.02 9.46
C GLN A 669 -37.84 -10.98 10.09
N GLU A 670 -37.31 -12.14 10.52
CA GLU A 670 -35.94 -12.26 11.03
C GLU A 670 -34.89 -12.05 9.93
N LEU A 671 -33.90 -11.20 10.21
CA LEU A 671 -32.81 -10.86 9.28
C LEU A 671 -31.47 -11.52 9.67
N VAL A 672 -31.29 -11.95 10.92
CA VAL A 672 -30.05 -12.60 11.36
C VAL A 672 -29.86 -13.91 10.60
N GLY A 673 -28.65 -14.13 10.07
CA GLY A 673 -28.31 -15.29 9.26
C GLY A 673 -28.64 -15.15 7.76
N LEU A 674 -29.35 -14.10 7.35
CA LEU A 674 -29.57 -13.82 5.94
C LEU A 674 -28.33 -13.15 5.30
N PRO A 675 -28.02 -13.43 4.04
CA PRO A 675 -26.97 -12.71 3.31
C PRO A 675 -27.38 -11.25 3.10
N SER A 676 -26.39 -10.33 3.03
CA SER A 676 -26.62 -8.88 2.86
C SER A 676 -27.53 -8.55 1.67
N SER A 677 -27.44 -9.33 0.59
CA SER A 677 -28.32 -9.16 -0.60
C SER A 677 -29.80 -9.45 -0.30
N ALA A 678 -30.10 -10.39 0.59
CA ALA A 678 -31.47 -10.70 1.02
C ALA A 678 -32.01 -9.61 1.97
N ILE A 679 -31.18 -9.12 2.89
CA ILE A 679 -31.51 -8.01 3.79
C ILE A 679 -31.79 -6.72 2.99
N ALA A 680 -30.97 -6.43 1.99
CA ALA A 680 -31.20 -5.29 1.10
C ALA A 680 -32.54 -5.42 0.33
N ARG A 681 -32.91 -6.64 -0.13
CA ARG A 681 -34.20 -6.91 -0.77
C ARG A 681 -35.39 -6.87 0.21
N ALA A 682 -35.14 -7.07 1.50
CA ALA A 682 -36.17 -6.90 2.52
C ALA A 682 -36.54 -5.41 2.76
N GLY A 683 -35.71 -4.48 2.26
CA GLY A 683 -35.97 -3.06 2.35
C GLY A 683 -35.00 -2.27 3.27
N VAL A 684 -33.82 -2.80 3.55
CA VAL A 684 -32.77 -2.08 4.28
C VAL A 684 -31.82 -1.43 3.29
N GLY A 685 -31.81 -0.09 3.19
CA GLY A 685 -30.84 0.69 2.42
C GLY A 685 -29.69 1.15 3.29
N TYR A 686 -28.46 1.12 2.77
CA TYR A 686 -27.27 1.55 3.49
C TYR A 686 -26.40 2.48 2.66
N VAL A 687 -26.06 3.60 3.23
CA VAL A 687 -25.08 4.56 2.72
C VAL A 687 -23.89 4.53 3.64
N PRO A 688 -22.76 3.90 3.24
CA PRO A 688 -21.57 3.81 4.07
C PRO A 688 -20.82 5.14 4.13
N GLN A 689 -19.99 5.31 5.14
CA GLN A 689 -18.94 6.35 5.15
C GLN A 689 -18.14 6.28 3.85
N GLY A 690 -17.84 7.41 3.22
CA GLY A 690 -17.18 7.45 1.92
C GLY A 690 -18.09 7.13 0.71
N ARG A 691 -19.44 7.11 0.91
CA ARG A 691 -20.50 7.07 -0.14
C ARG A 691 -20.62 5.75 -0.90
N GLY A 692 -19.52 5.01 -1.09
CA GLY A 692 -19.50 3.71 -1.77
C GLY A 692 -20.03 3.71 -3.20
N LEU A 693 -19.84 4.80 -3.96
CA LEU A 693 -20.27 4.90 -5.36
C LEU A 693 -19.36 4.11 -6.31
N PHE A 694 -19.92 3.71 -7.45
CA PHE A 694 -19.16 3.16 -8.56
C PHE A 694 -18.62 4.34 -9.39
N ALA A 695 -17.39 4.77 -9.10
CA ALA A 695 -16.78 6.00 -9.58
C ALA A 695 -16.77 6.15 -11.11
N GLY A 696 -16.36 5.12 -11.85
CA GLY A 696 -16.30 5.12 -13.31
C GLY A 696 -17.66 4.96 -14.01
N MET A 697 -18.76 4.82 -13.26
CA MET A 697 -20.11 4.68 -13.82
C MET A 697 -20.87 6.00 -13.77
N SER A 698 -21.79 6.18 -14.73
CA SER A 698 -22.65 7.37 -14.75
C SER A 698 -23.65 7.38 -13.58
N VAL A 699 -24.25 8.54 -13.33
CA VAL A 699 -25.34 8.70 -12.36
C VAL A 699 -26.48 7.72 -12.66
N ALA A 700 -26.92 7.63 -13.92
CA ALA A 700 -27.97 6.70 -14.35
C ALA A 700 -27.61 5.23 -14.04
N GLN A 701 -26.39 4.80 -14.36
CA GLN A 701 -25.91 3.44 -14.07
C GLN A 701 -25.85 3.15 -12.57
N ASN A 702 -25.38 4.10 -11.75
CA ASN A 702 -25.38 3.95 -10.30
C ASN A 702 -26.83 3.77 -9.75
N LEU A 703 -27.82 4.51 -10.24
CA LEU A 703 -29.22 4.37 -9.85
C LEU A 703 -29.81 3.03 -10.28
N GLU A 704 -29.48 2.58 -11.50
CA GLU A 704 -29.90 1.28 -12.01
C GLU A 704 -29.43 0.10 -11.13
N PHE A 705 -28.19 0.14 -10.61
CA PHE A 705 -27.73 -0.84 -9.63
C PHE A 705 -28.58 -0.87 -8.36
N GLY A 706 -29.08 0.26 -7.90
CA GLY A 706 -30.04 0.32 -6.80
C GLY A 706 -31.33 -0.45 -7.12
N ARG A 707 -31.84 -0.34 -8.35
CA ARG A 707 -33.08 -1.00 -8.83
C ARG A 707 -32.97 -2.51 -8.93
N LEU A 708 -31.78 -3.08 -9.15
CA LEU A 708 -31.57 -4.53 -9.17
C LEU A 708 -31.97 -5.23 -7.85
N ARG A 709 -32.16 -4.47 -6.77
CA ARG A 709 -32.63 -4.98 -5.47
C ARG A 709 -34.14 -5.09 -5.35
N ARG A 710 -34.92 -4.50 -6.26
CA ARG A 710 -36.39 -4.48 -6.19
C ARG A 710 -36.97 -5.89 -6.17
N ARG A 711 -37.97 -6.09 -5.31
CA ARG A 711 -38.86 -7.22 -5.37
C ARG A 711 -40.10 -6.84 -6.22
N THR A 712 -40.52 -7.72 -7.09
CA THR A 712 -41.82 -7.59 -7.73
C THR A 712 -42.91 -7.84 -6.68
N GLY A 713 -43.54 -6.80 -6.12
CA GLY A 713 -44.61 -6.91 -5.11
C GLY A 713 -44.88 -5.59 -4.37
N ASN A 714 -46.05 -5.48 -3.73
CA ASN A 714 -46.58 -4.30 -3.02
C ASN A 714 -45.58 -3.59 -2.06
N GLY A 715 -44.79 -2.65 -2.56
CA GLY A 715 -43.83 -1.82 -1.80
C GLY A 715 -43.87 -0.35 -2.24
N VAL A 716 -43.26 0.53 -1.45
CA VAL A 716 -43.07 1.94 -1.81
C VAL A 716 -42.14 1.99 -3.04
N HIS A 717 -42.67 2.30 -4.19
CA HIS A 717 -41.88 2.40 -5.42
C HIS A 717 -41.11 3.73 -5.47
N TRP A 718 -39.78 3.64 -5.42
CA TRP A 718 -38.86 4.74 -5.70
C TRP A 718 -38.54 4.75 -7.21
N ASP A 719 -39.42 5.35 -8.00
CA ASP A 719 -39.18 5.58 -9.44
C ASP A 719 -38.21 6.78 -9.64
N GLU A 720 -37.81 7.02 -10.87
CA GLU A 720 -36.92 8.13 -11.20
C GLU A 720 -37.53 9.49 -10.87
N ASP A 721 -38.80 9.70 -11.16
CA ASP A 721 -39.45 10.98 -10.93
C ASP A 721 -39.52 11.29 -9.42
N LYS A 722 -39.86 10.30 -8.62
CA LYS A 722 -39.83 10.41 -7.15
C LYS A 722 -38.43 10.69 -6.62
N ILE A 723 -37.42 10.00 -7.12
CA ILE A 723 -36.03 10.25 -6.72
C ILE A 723 -35.60 11.67 -7.09
N PHE A 724 -35.91 12.11 -8.31
CA PHE A 724 -35.53 13.47 -8.76
C PHE A 724 -36.38 14.58 -8.11
N SER A 725 -37.54 14.27 -7.54
CA SER A 725 -38.27 15.23 -6.71
C SER A 725 -37.54 15.57 -5.38
N TYR A 726 -36.73 14.63 -4.86
CA TYR A 726 -35.87 14.84 -3.71
C TYR A 726 -34.48 15.35 -4.10
N PHE A 727 -33.95 14.92 -5.25
CA PHE A 727 -32.59 15.20 -5.73
C PHE A 727 -32.58 15.76 -7.16
N PRO A 728 -33.13 16.95 -7.42
CA PRO A 728 -33.32 17.48 -8.78
C PRO A 728 -32.01 17.65 -9.56
N ARG A 729 -30.91 18.00 -8.89
CA ARG A 729 -29.61 18.15 -9.53
C ARG A 729 -29.08 16.88 -10.18
N LEU A 730 -29.48 15.70 -9.71
CA LEU A 730 -29.05 14.43 -10.31
C LEU A 730 -29.63 14.21 -11.71
N ARG A 731 -30.81 14.79 -12.01
CA ARG A 731 -31.45 14.71 -13.33
C ARG A 731 -30.60 15.38 -14.40
N GLU A 732 -29.96 16.50 -14.07
CA GLU A 732 -29.10 17.25 -14.99
C GLU A 732 -27.78 16.53 -15.27
N ARG A 733 -27.36 15.63 -14.38
CA ARG A 733 -26.07 14.95 -14.38
C ARG A 733 -26.12 13.46 -14.74
N LEU A 734 -27.26 12.96 -15.28
CA LEU A 734 -27.51 11.52 -15.53
C LEU A 734 -26.39 10.80 -16.30
N LYS A 735 -25.78 11.50 -17.27
CA LYS A 735 -24.71 10.94 -18.10
C LYS A 735 -23.29 11.16 -17.53
N SER A 736 -23.16 11.98 -16.48
CA SER A 736 -21.87 12.29 -15.87
C SER A 736 -21.35 11.09 -15.05
N PRO A 737 -20.06 10.71 -15.17
CA PRO A 737 -19.45 9.75 -14.27
C PRO A 737 -19.51 10.25 -12.83
N ALA A 738 -19.67 9.32 -11.85
CA ALA A 738 -19.88 9.66 -10.45
C ALA A 738 -18.66 10.34 -9.80
N ASP A 739 -17.45 10.08 -10.30
CA ASP A 739 -16.20 10.69 -9.84
C ASP A 739 -16.04 12.16 -10.28
N TYR A 740 -16.80 12.63 -11.28
CA TYR A 740 -16.82 14.04 -11.70
C TYR A 740 -17.89 14.89 -10.99
N LEU A 741 -18.66 14.29 -10.10
CA LEU A 741 -19.64 15.00 -9.28
C LEU A 741 -18.98 15.71 -8.10
N SER A 742 -19.53 16.82 -7.66
CA SER A 742 -19.16 17.46 -6.39
C SER A 742 -19.43 16.52 -5.20
N GLY A 743 -18.77 16.74 -4.07
CA GLY A 743 -18.98 15.92 -2.88
C GLY A 743 -20.45 15.84 -2.43
N GLY A 744 -21.19 16.95 -2.55
CA GLY A 744 -22.63 16.97 -2.25
C GLY A 744 -23.47 16.18 -3.26
N GLU A 745 -23.20 16.31 -4.55
CA GLU A 745 -23.91 15.54 -5.59
C GLU A 745 -23.60 14.03 -5.46
N GLN A 746 -22.38 13.67 -5.09
CA GLN A 746 -22.02 12.28 -4.80
C GLN A 746 -22.80 11.74 -3.59
N GLN A 747 -22.97 12.53 -2.53
CA GLN A 747 -23.77 12.14 -1.38
C GLN A 747 -25.23 11.96 -1.73
N MET A 748 -25.82 12.90 -2.49
CA MET A 748 -27.17 12.80 -3.01
C MET A 748 -27.34 11.53 -3.86
N LEU A 749 -26.39 11.22 -4.73
CA LEU A 749 -26.40 10.01 -5.56
C LEU A 749 -26.32 8.73 -4.72
N ALA A 750 -25.51 8.70 -3.66
CA ALA A 750 -25.41 7.55 -2.77
C ALA A 750 -26.73 7.27 -2.04
N VAL A 751 -27.40 8.33 -1.55
CA VAL A 751 -28.72 8.24 -0.92
C VAL A 751 -29.78 7.82 -1.95
N ALA A 752 -29.84 8.45 -3.11
CA ALA A 752 -30.77 8.14 -4.20
C ALA A 752 -30.65 6.66 -4.65
N ARG A 753 -29.43 6.16 -4.79
CA ARG A 753 -29.16 4.75 -5.10
C ARG A 753 -29.64 3.81 -4.00
N ALA A 754 -29.45 4.18 -2.74
CA ALA A 754 -29.95 3.39 -1.62
C ALA A 754 -31.50 3.32 -1.63
N LEU A 755 -32.17 4.43 -1.92
CA LEU A 755 -33.63 4.50 -2.02
C LEU A 755 -34.19 3.73 -3.21
N SER A 756 -33.52 3.72 -4.35
CA SER A 756 -33.94 3.02 -5.58
C SER A 756 -34.26 1.53 -5.40
N GLY A 757 -33.89 0.92 -4.28
CA GLY A 757 -34.12 -0.49 -3.94
C GLY A 757 -35.41 -0.79 -3.16
N ASP A 758 -36.43 0.03 -3.20
CA ASP A 758 -37.65 -0.07 -2.39
C ASP A 758 -37.40 -0.08 -0.88
N THR A 759 -36.53 0.85 -0.46
CA THR A 759 -36.03 0.97 0.90
C THR A 759 -37.12 1.43 1.85
N ARG A 760 -37.26 0.74 2.99
CA ARG A 760 -38.16 1.07 4.13
C ARG A 760 -37.38 1.65 5.30
N VAL A 761 -36.14 1.17 5.49
CA VAL A 761 -35.18 1.65 6.50
C VAL A 761 -33.92 2.11 5.82
N LEU A 762 -33.54 3.36 6.02
CA LEU A 762 -32.33 3.96 5.47
C LEU A 762 -31.30 4.15 6.57
N LEU A 763 -30.14 3.53 6.40
CA LEU A 763 -29.01 3.63 7.32
C LEU A 763 -27.96 4.57 6.71
N LEU A 764 -27.62 5.66 7.42
CA LEU A 764 -26.71 6.70 6.99
C LEU A 764 -25.50 6.73 7.93
N ASP A 765 -24.30 6.49 7.39
CA ASP A 765 -23.05 6.53 8.14
C ASP A 765 -22.25 7.77 7.75
N GLU A 766 -22.27 8.79 8.60
CA GLU A 766 -21.62 10.11 8.44
C GLU A 766 -22.03 10.85 7.13
N PRO A 767 -23.34 11.06 6.90
CA PRO A 767 -23.81 11.63 5.64
C PRO A 767 -23.42 13.08 5.43
N PHE A 768 -23.09 13.84 6.46
CA PHE A 768 -22.71 15.27 6.37
C PHE A 768 -21.19 15.47 6.31
N GLU A 769 -20.41 14.39 6.46
CA GLU A 769 -18.95 14.49 6.49
C GLU A 769 -18.38 15.06 5.18
N GLY A 770 -17.55 16.09 5.31
CA GLY A 770 -16.82 16.67 4.17
C GLY A 770 -17.67 17.46 3.17
N LEU A 771 -18.84 17.91 3.58
CA LEU A 771 -19.73 18.71 2.74
C LEU A 771 -19.69 20.20 3.12
N ALA A 772 -19.92 21.07 2.10
CA ALA A 772 -20.07 22.49 2.32
C ALA A 772 -21.36 22.81 3.10
N PRO A 773 -21.42 23.85 3.93
CA PRO A 773 -22.57 24.17 4.78
C PRO A 773 -23.92 24.24 4.04
N ALA A 774 -23.96 24.90 2.88
CA ALA A 774 -25.17 24.98 2.06
C ALA A 774 -25.69 23.61 1.57
N VAL A 775 -24.77 22.64 1.34
CA VAL A 775 -25.13 21.28 0.95
C VAL A 775 -25.63 20.48 2.15
N VAL A 776 -25.04 20.72 3.33
CA VAL A 776 -25.49 20.13 4.60
C VAL A 776 -26.93 20.56 4.89
N GLU A 777 -27.25 21.85 4.75
CA GLU A 777 -28.59 22.39 4.93
C GLU A 777 -29.58 21.76 3.95
N GLN A 778 -29.24 21.66 2.67
CA GLN A 778 -30.07 21.01 1.66
C GLN A 778 -30.32 19.53 1.95
N LEU A 779 -29.30 18.79 2.41
CA LEU A 779 -29.44 17.38 2.78
C LEU A 779 -30.25 17.22 4.07
N PHE A 780 -30.08 18.11 5.04
CA PHE A 780 -30.87 18.14 6.26
C PHE A 780 -32.37 18.26 5.95
N GLU A 781 -32.76 19.24 5.12
CA GLU A 781 -34.14 19.41 4.66
C GLU A 781 -34.64 18.18 3.89
N THR A 782 -33.77 17.60 3.06
CA THR A 782 -34.11 16.40 2.28
C THR A 782 -34.38 15.22 3.22
N PHE A 783 -33.54 14.98 4.23
CA PHE A 783 -33.76 13.90 5.20
C PHE A 783 -34.99 14.13 6.09
N ASP A 784 -35.28 15.39 6.44
CA ASP A 784 -36.49 15.73 7.19
C ASP A 784 -37.75 15.48 6.37
N ARG A 785 -37.70 15.66 5.05
CA ARG A 785 -38.80 15.27 4.15
C ARG A 785 -38.88 13.76 3.93
N LEU A 786 -37.74 13.08 3.79
CA LEU A 786 -37.66 11.63 3.54
C LEU A 786 -38.23 10.80 4.70
N ARG A 787 -38.24 11.31 5.94
CA ARG A 787 -38.84 10.60 7.08
C ARG A 787 -40.31 10.22 6.88
N GLN A 788 -41.05 10.99 6.06
CA GLN A 788 -42.44 10.70 5.76
C GLN A 788 -42.63 9.43 4.92
N GLU A 789 -41.57 8.93 4.32
CA GLU A 789 -41.56 7.77 3.44
C GLU A 789 -40.76 6.60 3.99
N VAL A 790 -39.65 6.86 4.69
CA VAL A 790 -38.72 5.86 5.20
C VAL A 790 -38.29 6.18 6.61
N ALA A 791 -38.08 5.16 7.44
CA ALA A 791 -37.45 5.33 8.74
C ALA A 791 -35.91 5.43 8.55
N ILE A 792 -35.24 6.25 9.36
CA ILE A 792 -33.83 6.58 9.19
C ILE A 792 -33.06 6.30 10.47
N ILE A 793 -31.90 5.65 10.35
CA ILE A 793 -30.87 5.63 11.40
C ILE A 793 -29.67 6.41 10.89
N ILE A 794 -29.30 7.48 11.60
CA ILE A 794 -28.17 8.34 11.24
C ILE A 794 -27.06 8.26 12.27
N VAL A 795 -25.83 8.10 11.79
CA VAL A 795 -24.60 8.28 12.55
C VAL A 795 -23.91 9.50 12.01
N ASP A 796 -23.62 10.50 12.84
CA ASP A 796 -22.86 11.67 12.41
C ASP A 796 -22.05 12.26 13.57
N HIS A 797 -20.95 12.91 13.22
CA HIS A 797 -20.10 13.63 14.19
C HIS A 797 -20.62 15.04 14.51
N HIS A 798 -21.45 15.61 13.63
CA HIS A 798 -22.11 16.91 13.85
C HIS A 798 -23.30 16.71 14.78
N LEU A 799 -23.01 16.66 16.08
CA LEU A 799 -23.96 16.30 17.11
C LEU A 799 -25.23 17.17 17.08
N ASP A 800 -25.11 18.49 16.94
CA ASP A 800 -26.25 19.40 16.93
C ASP A 800 -27.18 19.17 15.75
N LEU A 801 -26.61 18.86 14.55
CA LEU A 801 -27.40 18.51 13.38
C LEU A 801 -28.12 17.18 13.58
N ALA A 802 -27.42 16.16 14.08
CA ALA A 802 -28.01 14.84 14.34
C ALA A 802 -29.14 14.93 15.35
N LEU A 803 -28.97 15.69 16.45
CA LEU A 803 -29.99 15.91 17.48
C LEU A 803 -31.19 16.75 16.99
N SER A 804 -30.94 17.71 16.08
CA SER A 804 -32.01 18.54 15.53
C SER A 804 -32.83 17.78 14.48
N LEU A 805 -32.23 16.84 13.76
CA LEU A 805 -32.89 16.03 12.74
C LEU A 805 -33.66 14.85 13.34
N SER A 806 -33.15 14.24 14.42
CA SER A 806 -33.69 13.01 14.98
C SER A 806 -34.81 13.23 15.98
N ASP A 807 -35.69 12.23 16.06
CA ASP A 807 -36.78 12.20 17.06
C ASP A 807 -36.29 11.59 18.36
N ARG A 808 -35.43 10.56 18.25
CA ARG A 808 -34.87 9.84 19.39
C ARG A 808 -33.38 9.55 19.18
N THR A 809 -32.69 9.47 20.29
CA THR A 809 -31.26 9.12 20.36
C THR A 809 -31.06 7.76 20.98
N VAL A 810 -30.11 7.01 20.42
CA VAL A 810 -29.53 5.79 21.02
C VAL A 810 -28.03 6.03 21.15
N ALA A 811 -27.50 6.05 22.36
CA ALA A 811 -26.08 6.24 22.60
C ALA A 811 -25.39 4.92 22.94
N LEU A 812 -24.28 4.67 22.26
CA LEU A 812 -23.43 3.48 22.46
C LEU A 812 -22.14 3.82 23.20
N GLU A 813 -21.77 3.00 24.16
CA GLU A 813 -20.45 2.95 24.75
C GLU A 813 -19.94 1.51 24.80
N ARG A 814 -18.73 1.27 24.28
CA ARG A 814 -18.08 -0.06 24.28
C ARG A 814 -19.00 -1.21 23.80
N GLY A 815 -19.82 -0.91 22.80
CA GLY A 815 -20.72 -1.87 22.20
C GLY A 815 -22.03 -2.11 22.95
N GLN A 816 -22.36 -1.33 23.99
CA GLN A 816 -23.60 -1.41 24.75
C GLN A 816 -24.42 -0.13 24.61
N VAL A 817 -25.74 -0.23 24.69
CA VAL A 817 -26.64 0.93 24.74
C VAL A 817 -26.62 1.50 26.15
N ILE A 818 -26.15 2.74 26.32
CA ILE A 818 -26.10 3.43 27.61
C ILE A 818 -27.22 4.44 27.78
N HIS A 819 -27.83 4.90 26.67
CA HIS A 819 -28.96 5.83 26.70
C HIS A 819 -29.86 5.57 25.48
N SER A 820 -31.16 5.65 25.71
CA SER A 820 -32.21 5.64 24.67
C SER A 820 -33.36 6.53 25.12
N GLY A 821 -33.55 7.68 24.48
CA GLY A 821 -34.55 8.68 24.86
C GLY A 821 -34.80 9.70 23.74
N PRO A 822 -35.75 10.65 23.95
CA PRO A 822 -36.00 11.75 23.03
C PRO A 822 -34.73 12.54 22.74
N SER A 823 -34.55 12.95 21.51
CA SER A 823 -33.37 13.78 21.13
C SER A 823 -33.39 15.17 21.76
N ALA A 824 -34.57 15.66 22.10
CA ALA A 824 -34.75 16.94 22.80
C ALA A 824 -34.04 16.94 24.15
N ASP A 825 -34.07 15.82 24.89
CA ASP A 825 -33.44 15.72 26.24
C ASP A 825 -31.92 15.99 26.15
N LEU A 826 -31.25 15.41 25.15
CA LEU A 826 -29.82 15.62 24.95
C LEU A 826 -29.50 16.97 24.24
N ARG A 827 -30.46 17.54 23.51
CA ARG A 827 -30.28 18.85 22.88
C ARG A 827 -30.35 19.96 23.91
N ASP A 828 -31.32 19.93 24.80
CA ASP A 828 -31.70 21.01 25.71
C ASP A 828 -30.96 20.94 27.06
N ASP A 829 -30.48 19.74 27.49
CA ASP A 829 -29.70 19.52 28.71
C ASP A 829 -28.22 19.22 28.42
N LEU A 830 -27.36 20.22 28.58
CA LEU A 830 -25.91 20.14 28.39
C LEU A 830 -25.22 19.20 29.40
N ASP A 831 -25.73 19.07 30.61
CA ASP A 831 -25.12 18.24 31.64
C ASP A 831 -25.44 16.76 31.38
N LEU A 832 -26.67 16.44 30.95
CA LEU A 832 -27.05 15.12 30.48
C LEU A 832 -26.22 14.74 29.24
N ARG A 833 -26.06 15.69 28.31
CA ARG A 833 -25.25 15.52 27.08
C ARG A 833 -23.80 15.21 27.42
N ARG A 834 -23.19 15.96 28.36
CA ARG A 834 -21.83 15.68 28.86
C ARG A 834 -21.73 14.30 29.51
N LYS A 835 -22.70 13.94 30.34
CA LYS A 835 -22.73 12.64 31.04
C LYS A 835 -22.87 11.48 30.08
N VAL A 836 -23.74 11.58 29.07
CA VAL A 836 -24.03 10.49 28.10
C VAL A 836 -22.94 10.39 27.02
N LEU A 837 -22.36 11.50 26.57
CA LEU A 837 -21.40 11.54 25.48
C LEU A 837 -19.97 11.76 25.94
N TRP A 838 -19.75 11.98 27.25
CA TRP A 838 -18.43 12.21 27.87
C TRP A 838 -17.69 13.39 27.22
N LEU A 839 -18.41 14.50 26.90
CA LEU A 839 -17.87 15.72 26.32
C LEU A 839 -17.37 16.69 27.39
#